data_e7c88e243231f4c70bce56fdc0a292f9
#
_entry.id   e7c88e243231f4c70bce56fdc0a292f9
#
_cell.length_a   1.000
_cell.length_b   1.000
_cell.length_c   1.000
_cell.angle_alpha   90.00
_cell.angle_beta   90.00
_cell.angle_gamma   90.00
#
_symmetry.space_group_name_H-M   'P 1'
#
loop_
_entity.id
_entity.type
_entity.pdbx_description
1 polymer ?
#
loop_
_entity_poly.entity_id
_entity_poly.type
_entity_poly.pdbx_seq_one_letter_code
_entity_poly.pdbx_strand_id
1 'polypeptide(L)'
;MKRIITRHEKFEEKEVNLHEALFSNANGYIGIRGNVEEGVPEDWNTMRGTYINGVYEIIPMKQAESLCNLIEKKQTMLNVADTQTICLKADGERFDLTKGNILENERILDMEQGITKRHVIWASPSGKEIELSVTRMTSFLIPSLFTIEYNVKALNFDGDIEIESYHIADVKNYSNPDDPRLGDDSGALLKVEVVKWREDMSVAVSKTSVSEIVVASAVSHRLRLPGKAEISYGKEEGRTLYHVKAGVKAGEELSLIKYSTFSDSVREEDPEEFARTTLKDAMRGNLADIYKKQKEYVEEFFANSEMEIDGDEELGQAVNFNMYELFQSAPRDKYCSIAAKGLSGEGYEGHYFWDTEMYVAPFFILTNPELAKKILQYRYGILDKARENAALLGHKKGALYPWRTITGEECSGYFPSGTAAYHINGAIAYTILQYFFTTGDKDFMLEQGEEMLLETARLWLDVGNYDRKGRFVINEVTGPDEYTCMTDNNYYTNCCAAYNMSMAVAFAEEHSSNKKLKELLKKLEITSKELKEIKEAAEKMYLPYDEELGINPQDDSFLQKPVWDLKATPKEEFPLLLHYHPLHLYRYQVCKQADTVLSYFLFEDKQSKEVMKKSYEYYEKITTHDSSLSTCVFSIVASRLGMHKKAVEYFGDSIKLDLLNTHNNTKDGVHTANMGGCYMAIVNGFAGLRINKEGISVDPFMPEGWKKYSFKIKYRGSLLKFTVTKSGAICEVLKGEAPDVKGIKEMRNEK
;
A
#
# COMPACT_ATOMS: atom_id res chain seq x y z
N MET A 1 0.23 8.89 -20.92
CA MET A 1 1.72 8.94 -20.76
C MET A 1 2.09 8.20 -19.48
N LYS A 2 3.08 7.29 -19.53
CA LYS A 2 3.50 6.49 -18.37
C LYS A 2 4.83 7.02 -17.77
N ARG A 3 4.90 8.33 -17.58
CA ARG A 3 6.06 9.02 -16.99
C ARG A 3 5.59 10.17 -16.12
N ILE A 4 6.23 10.34 -14.96
CA ILE A 4 6.16 11.56 -14.15
C ILE A 4 7.48 12.30 -14.35
N ILE A 5 7.43 13.56 -14.69
CA ILE A 5 8.59 14.39 -14.97
C ILE A 5 8.50 15.67 -14.16
N THR A 6 9.56 15.99 -13.44
CA THR A 6 9.72 17.28 -12.76
C THR A 6 10.95 18.00 -13.29
N ARG A 7 10.87 19.32 -13.43
CA ARG A 7 11.97 20.19 -13.85
C ARG A 7 12.05 21.37 -12.91
N HIS A 8 13.22 21.63 -12.37
CA HIS A 8 13.43 22.66 -11.37
C HIS A 8 14.68 23.49 -11.70
N GLU A 9 14.52 24.81 -11.75
CA GLU A 9 15.64 25.77 -11.89
C GLU A 9 16.37 25.97 -10.55
N LYS A 10 15.74 25.58 -9.43
CA LYS A 10 16.29 25.68 -8.07
C LYS A 10 16.07 24.40 -7.33
N PHE A 11 16.93 24.12 -6.37
CA PHE A 11 16.77 23.00 -5.43
C PHE A 11 16.32 23.58 -4.09
N GLU A 12 15.10 23.27 -3.66
CA GLU A 12 14.44 23.86 -2.50
C GLU A 12 14.04 22.80 -1.46
N GLU A 13 14.28 23.08 -0.18
CA GLU A 13 13.98 22.16 0.92
C GLU A 13 12.52 21.66 0.92
N LYS A 14 11.55 22.56 0.68
CA LYS A 14 10.13 22.23 0.72
C LYS A 14 9.69 21.11 -0.25
N GLU A 15 10.48 20.85 -1.31
CA GLU A 15 10.19 19.85 -2.33
C GLU A 15 10.92 18.52 -2.09
N VAL A 16 11.96 18.52 -1.24
CA VAL A 16 12.84 17.36 -1.05
C VAL A 16 12.05 16.13 -0.63
N ASN A 17 11.36 16.21 0.50
CA ASN A 17 10.63 15.07 1.06
C ASN A 17 9.50 14.56 0.15
N LEU A 18 8.82 15.46 -0.57
CA LEU A 18 7.81 15.08 -1.57
C LEU A 18 8.43 14.27 -2.70
N HIS A 19 9.54 14.78 -3.26
CA HIS A 19 10.23 14.10 -4.35
C HIS A 19 10.88 12.78 -3.90
N GLU A 20 11.33 12.68 -2.65
CA GLU A 20 11.81 11.43 -2.08
C GLU A 20 10.75 10.33 -2.06
N ALA A 21 9.48 10.69 -1.83
CA ALA A 21 8.37 9.74 -1.92
C ALA A 21 7.95 9.45 -3.37
N LEU A 22 7.74 10.48 -4.19
CA LEU A 22 7.23 10.33 -5.57
C LEU A 22 8.21 9.62 -6.53
N PHE A 23 9.52 9.72 -6.28
CA PHE A 23 10.57 9.05 -7.09
C PHE A 23 11.19 7.86 -6.36
N SER A 24 10.45 7.25 -5.41
CA SER A 24 10.87 6.01 -4.78
C SER A 24 10.91 4.86 -5.78
N ASN A 25 11.82 3.92 -5.54
CA ASN A 25 11.91 2.67 -6.28
C ASN A 25 11.58 1.51 -5.35
N ALA A 26 10.58 0.70 -5.67
CA ALA A 26 10.26 -0.50 -4.91
C ALA A 26 9.91 -1.67 -5.82
N ASN A 27 9.85 -2.87 -5.25
CA ASN A 27 9.50 -4.09 -5.97
C ASN A 27 8.66 -5.07 -5.13
N GLY A 28 8.12 -4.58 -3.98
CA GLY A 28 7.36 -5.38 -3.04
C GLY A 28 8.20 -6.13 -2.01
N TYR A 29 9.51 -6.25 -2.22
CA TYR A 29 10.48 -6.78 -1.25
C TYR A 29 11.33 -5.66 -0.66
N ILE A 30 12.03 -4.89 -1.50
CA ILE A 30 12.77 -3.69 -1.06
C ILE A 30 12.08 -2.44 -1.57
N GLY A 31 12.17 -1.37 -0.76
CA GLY A 31 11.79 -0.02 -1.13
C GLY A 31 12.91 0.96 -0.81
N ILE A 32 13.22 1.83 -1.75
CA ILE A 32 14.29 2.81 -1.65
C ILE A 32 13.74 4.17 -2.03
N ARG A 33 13.81 5.11 -1.09
CA ARG A 33 13.32 6.47 -1.35
C ARG A 33 14.13 7.18 -2.42
N GLY A 34 13.49 8.09 -3.10
CA GLY A 34 14.09 8.86 -4.19
C GLY A 34 15.03 9.98 -3.72
N ASN A 35 15.91 9.71 -2.77
CA ASN A 35 16.90 10.69 -2.28
C ASN A 35 17.91 11.04 -3.37
N VAL A 36 18.40 12.28 -3.35
CA VAL A 36 19.56 12.65 -4.20
C VAL A 36 20.83 12.00 -3.64
N GLU A 37 21.70 11.55 -4.54
CA GLU A 37 22.87 10.74 -4.19
C GLU A 37 23.84 11.51 -3.31
N GLU A 38 24.11 12.77 -3.65
CA GLU A 38 25.03 13.69 -2.96
C GLU A 38 24.55 14.14 -1.58
N GLY A 39 23.27 13.85 -1.24
CA GLY A 39 22.61 14.31 -0.03
C GLY A 39 22.11 15.75 -0.11
N VAL A 40 21.62 16.26 0.99
CA VAL A 40 21.11 17.62 1.19
C VAL A 40 21.87 18.30 2.33
N PRO A 41 21.77 19.62 2.52
CA PRO A 41 22.31 20.30 3.70
C PRO A 41 21.84 19.65 5.02
N GLU A 42 22.70 19.65 6.04
CA GLU A 42 22.43 18.97 7.32
C GLU A 42 21.23 19.57 8.09
N ASP A 43 20.92 20.83 7.87
CA ASP A 43 19.77 21.53 8.46
C ASP A 43 18.46 21.33 7.72
N TRP A 44 18.48 20.67 6.56
CA TRP A 44 17.27 20.35 5.80
C TRP A 44 16.62 19.08 6.30
N ASN A 45 15.29 19.10 6.32
CA ASN A 45 14.51 17.92 6.65
C ASN A 45 14.50 16.93 5.47
N THR A 46 15.00 15.71 5.69
CA THR A 46 15.05 14.62 4.71
C THR A 46 14.77 13.29 5.37
N MET A 47 14.12 12.39 4.66
CA MET A 47 13.88 11.01 5.10
C MET A 47 14.65 10.08 4.16
N ARG A 48 15.92 9.81 4.47
CA ARG A 48 16.75 8.88 3.69
C ARG A 48 16.46 7.46 4.10
N GLY A 49 15.72 6.72 3.27
CA GLY A 49 15.18 5.41 3.63
C GLY A 49 15.48 4.31 2.62
N THR A 50 15.81 3.15 3.17
CA THR A 50 15.85 1.84 2.51
C THR A 50 15.12 0.84 3.40
N TYR A 51 14.13 0.14 2.86
CA TYR A 51 13.24 -0.74 3.62
C TYR A 51 13.21 -2.14 3.04
N ILE A 52 13.12 -3.15 3.90
CA ILE A 52 12.79 -4.53 3.51
C ILE A 52 11.41 -4.86 4.06
N ASN A 53 10.47 -5.17 3.19
CA ASN A 53 9.08 -5.42 3.55
C ASN A 53 8.96 -6.62 4.50
N GLY A 54 8.29 -6.44 5.64
CA GLY A 54 8.13 -7.46 6.66
C GLY A 54 9.30 -7.60 7.63
N VAL A 55 10.36 -6.78 7.49
CA VAL A 55 11.45 -6.68 8.47
C VAL A 55 11.10 -5.59 9.48
N TYR A 56 11.19 -5.91 10.77
CA TYR A 56 10.70 -5.06 11.84
C TYR A 56 11.51 -5.23 13.14
N GLU A 57 11.38 -4.26 14.02
CA GLU A 57 11.77 -4.40 15.41
C GLU A 57 10.53 -4.30 16.33
N ILE A 58 10.63 -4.91 17.50
CA ILE A 58 9.63 -4.82 18.56
C ILE A 58 10.09 -3.73 19.53
N ILE A 59 9.28 -2.70 19.66
CA ILE A 59 9.54 -1.60 20.59
C ILE A 59 8.48 -1.53 21.70
N PRO A 60 8.85 -1.11 22.90
CA PRO A 60 7.90 -0.96 23.99
C PRO A 60 6.92 0.17 23.69
N MET A 61 5.67 -0.02 24.08
CA MET A 61 4.61 0.99 24.04
C MET A 61 4.18 1.29 25.47
N LYS A 62 4.39 2.52 25.90
CA LYS A 62 3.99 2.92 27.25
C LYS A 62 2.49 3.16 27.32
N GLN A 63 1.80 2.41 28.15
CA GLN A 63 0.41 2.65 28.50
C GLN A 63 0.31 3.59 29.71
N ALA A 64 -0.77 4.38 29.76
CA ALA A 64 -1.01 5.28 30.91
C ALA A 64 -1.26 4.50 32.20
N GLU A 65 -1.96 3.35 32.09
CA GLU A 65 -2.25 2.43 33.18
C GLU A 65 -1.98 0.99 32.75
N SER A 66 -1.50 0.16 33.65
CA SER A 66 -1.26 -1.27 33.42
C SER A 66 -2.55 -2.04 33.66
N LEU A 67 -3.37 -2.19 32.62
CA LEU A 67 -4.57 -3.03 32.64
C LEU A 67 -4.28 -4.35 31.93
N CYS A 68 -5.09 -5.38 32.26
CA CYS A 68 -4.93 -6.72 31.70
C CYS A 68 -5.04 -6.69 30.15
N ASN A 69 -4.05 -7.28 29.50
CA ASN A 69 -4.00 -7.49 28.05
C ASN A 69 -4.07 -6.21 27.17
N LEU A 70 -3.79 -5.03 27.74
CA LEU A 70 -3.49 -3.86 26.91
C LEU A 70 -2.15 -4.06 26.20
N ILE A 71 -2.05 -3.47 25.01
CA ILE A 71 -0.86 -3.59 24.18
C ILE A 71 0.32 -2.84 24.79
N GLU A 72 1.38 -3.55 25.13
CA GLU A 72 2.61 -3.01 25.74
C GLU A 72 3.80 -2.96 24.76
N LYS A 73 3.62 -3.50 23.56
CA LYS A 73 4.63 -3.59 22.52
C LYS A 73 4.02 -3.31 21.17
N LYS A 74 4.78 -2.72 20.27
CA LYS A 74 4.42 -2.56 18.87
C LYS A 74 5.58 -2.96 17.96
N GLN A 75 5.28 -3.27 16.74
CA GLN A 75 6.25 -3.53 15.67
C GLN A 75 6.50 -2.22 14.93
N THR A 76 7.72 -2.02 14.44
CA THR A 76 8.05 -0.88 13.58
C THR A 76 8.94 -1.33 12.43
N MET A 77 8.63 -0.91 11.22
CA MET A 77 9.45 -1.12 10.04
C MET A 77 10.81 -0.44 10.21
N LEU A 78 11.86 -1.04 9.67
CA LEU A 78 13.21 -0.57 9.84
C LEU A 78 13.76 0.10 8.59
N ASN A 79 14.46 1.22 8.78
CA ASN A 79 15.43 1.71 7.84
C ASN A 79 16.66 0.82 7.92
N VAL A 80 17.06 0.24 6.79
CA VAL A 80 18.24 -0.63 6.67
C VAL A 80 19.40 0.11 5.97
N ALA A 81 20.51 -0.58 5.70
CA ALA A 81 21.73 0.04 5.17
C ALA A 81 21.48 1.01 3.99
N ASP A 82 22.04 2.21 4.04
CA ASP A 82 22.06 3.14 2.93
C ASP A 82 23.15 2.76 1.92
N THR A 83 22.71 2.47 0.72
CA THR A 83 23.58 2.23 -0.45
C THR A 83 23.41 3.30 -1.52
N GLN A 84 22.63 4.35 -1.27
CA GLN A 84 22.33 5.40 -2.24
C GLN A 84 23.42 6.47 -2.30
N THR A 85 24.10 6.72 -1.17
CA THR A 85 25.03 7.86 -1.04
C THR A 85 26.22 7.73 -1.99
N ILE A 86 26.36 8.74 -2.86
CA ILE A 86 27.48 8.95 -3.79
C ILE A 86 27.79 10.44 -3.82
N CYS A 87 28.98 10.83 -3.35
CA CYS A 87 29.48 12.19 -3.42
C CYS A 87 30.38 12.38 -4.65
N LEU A 88 30.28 13.53 -5.28
CA LEU A 88 31.02 13.89 -6.48
C LEU A 88 31.82 15.17 -6.26
N LYS A 89 33.07 15.22 -6.78
CA LYS A 89 33.86 16.44 -6.90
C LYS A 89 34.32 16.61 -8.33
N ALA A 90 34.19 17.82 -8.86
CA ALA A 90 34.69 18.22 -10.17
C ALA A 90 35.95 19.09 -9.95
N ASP A 91 37.12 18.53 -10.18
CA ASP A 91 38.44 19.16 -9.98
C ASP A 91 38.55 19.88 -8.62
N GLY A 92 38.22 19.10 -7.55
CA GLY A 92 38.28 19.55 -6.16
C GLY A 92 37.02 20.25 -5.64
N GLU A 93 36.09 20.70 -6.50
CA GLU A 93 34.86 21.34 -6.07
C GLU A 93 33.72 20.32 -5.91
N ARG A 94 33.13 20.28 -4.72
CA ARG A 94 32.03 19.37 -4.40
C ARG A 94 30.77 19.75 -5.20
N PHE A 95 30.19 18.77 -5.87
CA PHE A 95 28.86 18.88 -6.47
C PHE A 95 27.81 19.04 -5.36
N ASP A 96 27.08 20.14 -5.41
CA ASP A 96 26.11 20.55 -4.42
C ASP A 96 25.07 21.45 -5.11
N LEU A 97 23.82 20.99 -5.19
CA LEU A 97 22.75 21.73 -5.87
C LEU A 97 22.36 23.04 -5.16
N THR A 98 22.79 23.24 -3.91
CA THR A 98 22.60 24.51 -3.18
C THR A 98 23.71 25.52 -3.46
N LYS A 99 24.77 25.12 -4.18
CA LYS A 99 25.93 25.93 -4.54
C LYS A 99 26.19 25.89 -6.03
N GLY A 100 26.78 26.96 -6.58
CA GLY A 100 26.96 27.09 -8.03
C GLY A 100 25.63 27.39 -8.76
N ASN A 101 25.54 27.02 -10.02
CA ASN A 101 24.37 27.28 -10.86
C ASN A 101 23.81 25.98 -11.43
N ILE A 102 22.53 25.74 -11.24
CA ILE A 102 21.78 24.67 -11.90
C ILE A 102 21.40 25.20 -13.29
N LEU A 103 21.93 24.56 -14.34
CA LEU A 103 21.60 24.88 -15.74
C LEU A 103 20.44 24.01 -16.25
N GLU A 104 20.42 22.73 -15.85
CA GLU A 104 19.32 21.81 -16.04
C GLU A 104 19.18 20.91 -14.84
N ASN A 105 17.94 20.58 -14.44
CA ASN A 105 17.65 19.60 -13.40
C ASN A 105 16.30 18.95 -13.68
N GLU A 106 16.34 17.70 -14.12
CA GLU A 106 15.16 16.92 -14.45
C GLU A 106 15.16 15.60 -13.68
N ARG A 107 14.00 15.21 -13.15
CA ARG A 107 13.75 13.88 -12.59
C ARG A 107 12.61 13.21 -13.31
N ILE A 108 12.73 11.92 -13.57
CA ILE A 108 11.76 11.12 -14.32
C ILE A 108 11.50 9.83 -13.55
N LEU A 109 10.24 9.56 -13.25
CA LEU A 109 9.76 8.21 -12.96
C LEU A 109 9.27 7.62 -14.31
N ASP A 110 9.99 6.65 -14.84
CA ASP A 110 9.65 5.94 -16.07
C ASP A 110 8.95 4.63 -15.74
N MET A 111 7.63 4.71 -15.67
CA MET A 111 6.77 3.58 -15.29
C MET A 111 6.70 2.47 -16.35
N GLU A 112 7.12 2.73 -17.60
CA GLU A 112 7.19 1.70 -18.64
C GLU A 112 8.43 0.83 -18.50
N GLN A 113 9.50 1.40 -17.95
CA GLN A 113 10.75 0.68 -17.74
C GLN A 113 10.92 0.19 -16.29
N GLY A 114 10.11 0.72 -15.35
CA GLY A 114 10.24 0.42 -13.92
C GLY A 114 11.53 0.98 -13.33
N ILE A 115 11.90 2.23 -13.68
CA ILE A 115 13.13 2.89 -13.27
C ILE A 115 12.88 4.37 -12.96
N THR A 116 13.80 4.97 -12.20
CA THR A 116 13.87 6.43 -12.07
C THR A 116 15.14 6.94 -12.73
N LYS A 117 15.05 8.15 -13.30
CA LYS A 117 16.17 8.86 -13.92
C LYS A 117 16.30 10.24 -13.31
N ARG A 118 17.53 10.72 -13.26
CA ARG A 118 17.87 12.10 -12.93
C ARG A 118 18.89 12.61 -13.93
N HIS A 119 18.69 13.83 -14.43
CA HIS A 119 19.62 14.50 -15.31
C HIS A 119 19.88 15.90 -14.78
N VAL A 120 21.14 16.27 -14.62
CA VAL A 120 21.55 17.56 -14.08
C VAL A 120 22.70 18.10 -14.90
N ILE A 121 22.60 19.36 -15.33
CA ILE A 121 23.74 20.15 -15.78
C ILE A 121 24.00 21.22 -14.74
N TRP A 122 25.17 21.20 -14.14
CA TRP A 122 25.55 22.07 -13.04
C TRP A 122 26.88 22.75 -13.33
N ALA A 123 26.94 24.05 -13.06
CA ALA A 123 28.18 24.83 -13.09
C ALA A 123 28.64 25.11 -11.65
N SER A 124 29.89 24.75 -11.33
CA SER A 124 30.49 24.99 -10.03
C SER A 124 30.67 26.51 -9.78
N PRO A 125 30.94 26.91 -8.52
CA PRO A 125 31.24 28.31 -8.22
C PRO A 125 32.38 28.91 -9.05
N SER A 126 33.36 28.10 -9.47
CA SER A 126 34.45 28.54 -10.37
C SER A 126 34.10 28.47 -11.87
N GLY A 127 32.88 28.01 -12.21
CA GLY A 127 32.42 27.93 -13.61
C GLY A 127 32.78 26.64 -14.34
N LYS A 128 33.21 25.58 -13.63
CA LYS A 128 33.39 24.24 -14.20
C LYS A 128 32.03 23.58 -14.37
N GLU A 129 31.74 23.08 -15.55
CA GLU A 129 30.45 22.49 -15.87
C GLU A 129 30.54 20.97 -15.96
N ILE A 130 29.58 20.29 -15.35
CA ILE A 130 29.37 18.85 -15.46
C ILE A 130 27.96 18.53 -15.91
N GLU A 131 27.82 17.43 -16.64
CA GLU A 131 26.55 16.74 -16.89
C GLU A 131 26.53 15.46 -16.06
N LEU A 132 25.53 15.34 -15.19
CA LEU A 132 25.28 14.14 -14.37
C LEU A 132 24.01 13.46 -14.83
N SER A 133 24.12 12.18 -15.18
CA SER A 133 22.97 11.32 -15.46
C SER A 133 22.95 10.13 -14.52
N VAL A 134 21.84 9.94 -13.79
CA VAL A 134 21.66 8.84 -12.87
C VAL A 134 20.44 8.01 -13.27
N THR A 135 20.59 6.68 -13.29
CA THR A 135 19.48 5.75 -13.48
C THR A 135 19.43 4.78 -12.30
N ARG A 136 18.27 4.61 -11.69
CA ARG A 136 18.04 3.71 -10.57
C ARG A 136 17.01 2.65 -10.90
N MET A 137 17.22 1.42 -10.41
CA MET A 137 16.30 0.32 -10.56
C MET A 137 16.31 -0.59 -9.33
N THR A 138 15.15 -0.85 -8.73
CA THR A 138 14.92 -2.05 -7.93
C THR A 138 14.38 -3.14 -8.85
N SER A 139 15.04 -4.30 -8.87
CA SER A 139 14.68 -5.34 -9.83
C SER A 139 13.44 -6.12 -9.40
N PHE A 140 12.42 -6.21 -10.26
CA PHE A 140 11.27 -7.10 -10.05
C PHE A 140 11.61 -8.59 -10.23
N LEU A 141 12.69 -8.89 -10.96
CA LEU A 141 13.11 -10.27 -11.29
C LEU A 141 14.16 -10.83 -10.33
N ILE A 142 14.94 -9.94 -9.72
CA ILE A 142 15.91 -10.25 -8.66
C ILE A 142 15.53 -9.35 -7.48
N PRO A 143 14.53 -9.72 -6.66
CA PRO A 143 13.92 -8.80 -5.69
C PRO A 143 14.89 -8.16 -4.70
N SER A 144 16.00 -8.82 -4.39
CA SER A 144 17.07 -8.29 -3.53
C SER A 144 17.97 -7.25 -4.19
N LEU A 145 17.93 -7.08 -5.54
CA LEU A 145 18.85 -6.23 -6.29
C LEU A 145 18.36 -4.79 -6.46
N PHE A 146 19.23 -3.85 -6.11
CA PHE A 146 19.15 -2.44 -6.45
C PHE A 146 20.39 -2.00 -7.22
N THR A 147 20.22 -1.16 -8.26
CA THR A 147 21.32 -0.62 -9.05
C THR A 147 21.24 0.88 -9.22
N ILE A 148 22.41 1.52 -9.25
CA ILE A 148 22.58 2.92 -9.65
C ILE A 148 23.60 2.99 -10.76
N GLU A 149 23.20 3.44 -11.95
CA GLU A 149 24.13 3.90 -12.98
C GLU A 149 24.37 5.41 -12.79
N TYR A 150 25.61 5.80 -12.57
CA TYR A 150 26.01 7.16 -12.25
C TYR A 150 27.05 7.62 -13.26
N ASN A 151 26.62 8.45 -14.23
CA ASN A 151 27.43 8.90 -15.35
C ASN A 151 27.74 10.39 -15.20
N VAL A 152 29.03 10.72 -15.19
CA VAL A 152 29.52 12.10 -15.04
C VAL A 152 30.37 12.48 -16.25
N LYS A 153 30.00 13.58 -16.93
CA LYS A 153 30.74 14.14 -18.05
C LYS A 153 31.27 15.54 -17.71
N ALA A 154 32.56 15.76 -17.88
CA ALA A 154 33.14 17.10 -17.84
C ALA A 154 32.79 17.85 -19.13
N LEU A 155 32.17 19.03 -19.03
CA LEU A 155 31.69 19.75 -20.24
C LEU A 155 32.71 20.76 -20.74
N ASN A 156 33.35 21.52 -19.84
CA ASN A 156 34.17 22.69 -20.22
C ASN A 156 35.55 22.76 -19.56
N PHE A 157 36.00 21.69 -18.90
CA PHE A 157 37.30 21.68 -18.20
C PHE A 157 38.06 20.36 -18.39
N ASP A 158 39.40 20.47 -18.31
CA ASP A 158 40.30 19.35 -18.11
C ASP A 158 40.69 19.33 -16.63
N GLY A 159 40.57 18.18 -15.94
CA GLY A 159 40.81 18.08 -14.50
C GLY A 159 40.46 16.70 -13.95
N ASP A 160 40.27 16.63 -12.64
CA ASP A 160 39.93 15.39 -11.95
C ASP A 160 38.42 15.29 -11.66
N ILE A 161 37.86 14.12 -11.87
CA ILE A 161 36.57 13.72 -11.30
C ILE A 161 36.85 12.76 -10.13
N GLU A 162 36.35 13.11 -8.94
CA GLU A 162 36.42 12.25 -7.76
C GLU A 162 35.01 11.77 -7.39
N ILE A 163 34.83 10.46 -7.17
CA ILE A 163 33.58 9.85 -6.71
C ILE A 163 33.84 9.11 -5.41
N GLU A 164 33.04 9.41 -4.40
CA GLU A 164 33.02 8.74 -3.11
C GLU A 164 31.68 7.99 -2.97
N SER A 165 31.68 6.69 -3.11
CA SER A 165 30.48 5.84 -2.98
C SER A 165 30.49 5.11 -1.65
N TYR A 166 29.45 5.35 -0.85
CA TYR A 166 29.33 4.84 0.50
C TYR A 166 28.40 3.64 0.60
N HIS A 167 28.69 2.72 1.54
CA HIS A 167 27.78 1.72 2.07
C HIS A 167 27.70 1.92 3.57
N ILE A 168 26.59 2.48 4.05
CA ILE A 168 26.38 2.93 5.42
C ILE A 168 25.42 1.97 6.11
N ALA A 169 25.88 1.25 7.12
CA ALA A 169 25.08 0.31 7.90
C ALA A 169 24.51 0.95 9.18
N ASP A 170 25.19 1.99 9.70
CA ASP A 170 24.72 2.74 10.88
C ASP A 170 23.70 3.81 10.43
N VAL A 171 22.45 3.37 10.31
CA VAL A 171 21.31 4.19 9.91
C VAL A 171 20.25 4.19 11.00
N LYS A 172 19.38 5.19 10.98
CA LYS A 172 18.25 5.32 11.90
C LYS A 172 16.95 5.47 11.13
N ASN A 173 15.86 5.09 11.76
CA ASN A 173 14.53 5.47 11.30
C ASN A 173 14.36 6.99 11.42
N TYR A 174 13.50 7.52 10.55
CA TYR A 174 13.05 8.90 10.67
C TYR A 174 12.14 9.04 11.89
N SER A 175 12.31 10.07 12.69
CA SER A 175 11.43 10.38 13.81
C SER A 175 10.93 11.82 13.72
N ASN A 176 9.66 12.00 14.08
CA ASN A 176 9.08 13.33 14.24
C ASN A 176 8.15 13.30 15.46
N PRO A 177 8.59 13.85 16.61
CA PRO A 177 7.82 13.84 17.84
C PRO A 177 6.48 14.60 17.76
N ASP A 178 6.32 15.48 16.76
CA ASP A 178 5.09 16.25 16.56
C ASP A 178 4.05 15.51 15.69
N ASP A 179 4.40 14.37 15.09
CA ASP A 179 3.50 13.57 14.27
C ASP A 179 3.31 12.15 14.84
N PRO A 180 2.15 11.84 15.45
CA PRO A 180 1.90 10.54 16.08
C PRO A 180 1.84 9.37 15.09
N ARG A 181 1.87 9.63 13.79
CA ARG A 181 1.89 8.60 12.73
C ARG A 181 3.30 8.13 12.39
N LEU A 182 4.31 8.82 12.88
CA LEU A 182 5.72 8.47 12.77
C LEU A 182 6.20 7.90 14.10
N GLY A 183 7.27 7.11 14.05
CA GLY A 183 7.82 6.50 15.26
C GLY A 183 8.42 7.53 16.23
N ASP A 184 8.37 7.23 17.51
CA ASP A 184 9.16 7.95 18.51
C ASP A 184 10.66 7.73 18.26
N ASP A 185 11.51 8.65 18.68
CA ASP A 185 12.97 8.49 18.64
C ASP A 185 13.40 7.35 19.58
N SER A 186 13.38 6.14 19.05
CA SER A 186 13.80 4.91 19.76
C SER A 186 15.30 4.64 19.59
N GLY A 187 16.06 5.56 18.96
CA GLY A 187 17.48 5.40 18.68
C GLY A 187 17.77 4.41 17.54
N ALA A 188 18.94 3.79 17.59
CA ALA A 188 19.34 2.79 16.60
C ALA A 188 18.61 1.45 16.89
N LEU A 189 17.65 1.08 16.04
CA LEU A 189 16.88 -0.16 16.15
C LEU A 189 17.64 -1.37 15.57
N LEU A 190 18.60 -1.11 14.69
CA LEU A 190 19.51 -2.10 14.13
C LEU A 190 20.91 -1.94 14.73
N LYS A 191 21.42 -3.01 15.32
CA LYS A 191 22.80 -3.07 15.79
C LYS A 191 23.69 -3.60 14.66
N VAL A 192 24.65 -2.77 14.24
CA VAL A 192 25.64 -3.16 13.25
C VAL A 192 26.60 -4.19 13.86
N GLU A 193 26.65 -5.41 13.31
CA GLU A 193 27.56 -6.47 13.76
C GLU A 193 28.81 -6.53 12.91
N VAL A 194 28.66 -6.34 11.59
CA VAL A 194 29.76 -6.42 10.62
C VAL A 194 29.62 -5.32 9.57
N VAL A 195 30.70 -4.59 9.33
CA VAL A 195 30.89 -3.78 8.11
C VAL A 195 32.34 -3.98 7.67
N LYS A 196 32.54 -4.53 6.46
CA LYS A 196 33.90 -4.82 5.96
C LYS A 196 33.94 -5.03 4.45
N TRP A 197 35.14 -4.86 3.89
CA TRP A 197 35.45 -5.33 2.55
C TRP A 197 35.77 -6.82 2.56
N ARG A 198 35.19 -7.54 1.60
CA ARG A 198 35.56 -8.92 1.23
C ARG A 198 35.87 -8.90 -0.26
N GLU A 199 37.18 -8.97 -0.60
CA GLU A 199 37.65 -8.76 -1.97
C GLU A 199 37.21 -7.34 -2.45
N ASP A 200 36.44 -7.27 -3.54
CA ASP A 200 35.87 -6.04 -4.13
C ASP A 200 34.43 -5.76 -3.71
N MET A 201 33.91 -6.48 -2.71
CA MET A 201 32.56 -6.30 -2.16
C MET A 201 32.61 -5.72 -0.75
N SER A 202 31.85 -4.68 -0.51
CA SER A 202 31.50 -4.24 0.83
C SER A 202 30.33 -5.07 1.34
N VAL A 203 30.42 -5.57 2.57
CA VAL A 203 29.38 -6.38 3.22
C VAL A 203 29.05 -5.75 4.56
N ALA A 204 27.76 -5.57 4.83
CA ALA A 204 27.23 -5.16 6.11
C ALA A 204 26.23 -6.19 6.62
N VAL A 205 26.29 -6.48 7.92
CA VAL A 205 25.34 -7.33 8.65
C VAL A 205 24.91 -6.58 9.90
N SER A 206 23.62 -6.45 10.08
CA SER A 206 23.02 -5.82 11.26
C SER A 206 21.96 -6.77 11.85
N LYS A 207 21.70 -6.64 13.15
CA LYS A 207 20.71 -7.46 13.86
C LYS A 207 19.81 -6.57 14.71
N THR A 208 18.53 -6.88 14.74
CA THR A 208 17.55 -6.30 15.67
C THR A 208 17.75 -6.86 17.08
N SER A 209 17.34 -6.11 18.10
CA SER A 209 17.61 -6.47 19.50
C SER A 209 16.58 -7.42 20.10
N VAL A 210 15.31 -7.27 19.74
CA VAL A 210 14.20 -8.02 20.33
C VAL A 210 13.62 -9.04 19.35
N SER A 211 13.37 -8.62 18.10
CA SER A 211 12.88 -9.52 17.05
C SER A 211 13.95 -10.50 16.53
N GLU A 212 15.24 -10.25 16.85
CA GLU A 212 16.41 -11.06 16.46
C GLU A 212 16.58 -11.26 14.96
N ILE A 213 15.97 -10.43 14.13
CA ILE A 213 16.07 -10.47 12.67
C ILE A 213 17.48 -10.00 12.26
N VAL A 214 18.14 -10.81 11.45
CA VAL A 214 19.41 -10.46 10.81
C VAL A 214 19.11 -9.86 9.44
N VAL A 215 19.71 -8.71 9.15
CA VAL A 215 19.66 -8.07 7.83
C VAL A 215 21.08 -7.98 7.28
N ALA A 216 21.26 -8.39 6.04
CA ALA A 216 22.54 -8.29 5.36
C ALA A 216 22.41 -7.49 4.06
N SER A 217 23.45 -6.76 3.72
CA SER A 217 23.59 -6.07 2.45
C SER A 217 25.00 -6.23 1.90
N ALA A 218 25.11 -6.29 0.57
CA ALA A 218 26.38 -6.37 -0.13
C ALA A 218 26.40 -5.36 -1.28
N VAL A 219 27.53 -4.67 -1.46
CA VAL A 219 27.71 -3.60 -2.47
C VAL A 219 29.00 -3.85 -3.24
N SER A 220 28.96 -3.71 -4.56
CA SER A 220 30.13 -3.70 -5.41
C SER A 220 29.93 -2.76 -6.60
N HIS A 221 30.99 -2.48 -7.33
CA HIS A 221 31.04 -1.48 -8.38
C HIS A 221 31.62 -1.98 -9.69
N ARG A 222 31.13 -1.44 -10.80
CA ARG A 222 31.81 -1.48 -12.11
C ARG A 222 32.11 -0.07 -12.53
N LEU A 223 33.34 0.14 -12.98
CA LEU A 223 33.82 1.43 -13.44
C LEU A 223 34.16 1.37 -14.93
N ARG A 224 33.71 2.39 -15.67
CA ARG A 224 34.11 2.65 -17.05
C ARG A 224 34.65 4.06 -17.14
N LEU A 225 35.80 4.23 -17.71
CA LEU A 225 36.49 5.52 -17.84
C LEU A 225 37.39 5.58 -19.07
N PRO A 226 37.68 6.79 -19.59
CA PRO A 226 38.51 6.96 -20.77
C PRO A 226 40.01 6.72 -20.54
N GLY A 227 40.47 6.73 -19.29
CA GLY A 227 41.89 6.64 -18.92
C GLY A 227 42.13 5.70 -17.73
N LYS A 228 43.09 6.09 -16.87
CA LYS A 228 43.39 5.40 -15.62
C LYS A 228 42.71 6.11 -14.44
N ALA A 229 42.36 5.37 -13.43
CA ALA A 229 41.85 5.90 -12.16
C ALA A 229 42.71 5.41 -11.00
N GLU A 230 42.78 6.23 -9.96
CA GLU A 230 43.18 5.82 -8.63
C GLU A 230 41.96 5.31 -7.90
N ILE A 231 42.02 4.03 -7.45
CA ILE A 231 40.92 3.42 -6.71
C ILE A 231 41.41 3.07 -5.31
N SER A 232 40.65 3.42 -4.30
CA SER A 232 40.94 3.06 -2.92
C SER A 232 39.68 2.60 -2.18
N TYR A 233 39.87 1.81 -1.14
CA TYR A 233 38.85 1.19 -0.31
C TYR A 233 39.04 1.66 1.12
N GLY A 234 38.11 2.48 1.60
CA GLY A 234 38.09 2.96 2.98
C GLY A 234 37.15 2.16 3.86
N LYS A 235 37.43 2.14 5.15
CA LYS A 235 36.53 1.64 6.19
C LYS A 235 36.56 2.60 7.37
N GLU A 236 35.37 2.96 7.83
CA GLU A 236 35.12 3.73 9.03
C GLU A 236 34.13 2.96 9.93
N GLU A 237 33.86 3.48 11.12
CA GLU A 237 32.83 2.90 11.97
C GLU A 237 31.46 2.99 11.29
N GLY A 238 30.76 1.87 11.22
CA GLY A 238 29.42 1.77 10.61
C GLY A 238 29.37 1.90 9.09
N ARG A 239 30.49 2.14 8.36
CA ARG A 239 30.45 2.33 6.91
C ARG A 239 31.73 1.93 6.18
N THR A 240 31.59 1.70 4.87
CA THR A 240 32.70 1.55 3.93
C THR A 240 32.63 2.59 2.83
N LEU A 241 33.77 2.88 2.23
CA LEU A 241 33.95 3.84 1.15
C LEU A 241 34.66 3.21 -0.03
N TYR A 242 34.07 3.30 -1.23
CA TYR A 242 34.73 3.10 -2.50
C TYR A 242 35.06 4.46 -3.10
N HIS A 243 36.34 4.80 -3.21
CA HIS A 243 36.80 6.07 -3.73
C HIS A 243 37.49 5.90 -5.08
N VAL A 244 37.11 6.75 -6.03
CA VAL A 244 37.66 6.80 -7.39
C VAL A 244 38.11 8.22 -7.67
N LYS A 245 39.35 8.37 -8.18
CA LYS A 245 39.84 9.62 -8.73
C LYS A 245 40.36 9.38 -10.14
N ALA A 246 39.83 10.09 -11.14
CA ALA A 246 40.17 9.91 -12.54
C ALA A 246 40.36 11.27 -13.23
N GLY A 247 41.46 11.42 -13.95
CA GLY A 247 41.67 12.58 -14.84
C GLY A 247 40.78 12.48 -16.06
N VAL A 248 40.08 13.55 -16.41
CA VAL A 248 39.20 13.68 -17.59
C VAL A 248 39.55 14.92 -18.38
N LYS A 249 39.24 14.90 -19.68
CA LYS A 249 39.24 16.07 -20.56
C LYS A 249 37.82 16.55 -20.82
N ALA A 250 37.69 17.79 -21.21
CA ALA A 250 36.40 18.34 -21.66
C ALA A 250 35.76 17.43 -22.72
N GLY A 251 34.50 17.03 -22.47
CA GLY A 251 33.73 16.12 -23.31
C GLY A 251 33.87 14.62 -22.89
N GLU A 252 34.81 14.24 -22.05
CA GLU A 252 34.95 12.85 -21.59
C GLU A 252 34.01 12.52 -20.44
N GLU A 253 33.58 11.25 -20.39
CA GLU A 253 32.60 10.72 -19.41
C GLU A 253 33.22 9.60 -18.58
N LEU A 254 32.91 9.62 -17.27
CA LEU A 254 33.14 8.53 -16.32
C LEU A 254 31.81 7.91 -15.94
N SER A 255 31.70 6.59 -15.98
CA SER A 255 30.52 5.84 -15.58
C SER A 255 30.82 4.90 -14.42
N LEU A 256 30.11 5.07 -13.30
CA LEU A 256 30.10 4.16 -12.15
C LEU A 256 28.77 3.42 -12.11
N ILE A 257 28.80 2.09 -12.10
CA ILE A 257 27.62 1.27 -11.84
C ILE A 257 27.78 0.68 -10.44
N LYS A 258 26.88 1.05 -9.54
CA LYS A 258 26.79 0.50 -8.19
C LYS A 258 25.72 -0.58 -8.14
N TYR A 259 26.08 -1.76 -7.69
CA TYR A 259 25.17 -2.87 -7.43
C TYR A 259 25.03 -3.04 -5.93
N SER A 260 23.81 -3.17 -5.45
CA SER A 260 23.50 -3.42 -4.05
C SER A 260 22.51 -4.56 -3.94
N THR A 261 22.74 -5.48 -3.01
CA THR A 261 21.80 -6.55 -2.70
C THR A 261 21.48 -6.55 -1.21
N PHE A 262 20.23 -6.94 -0.90
CA PHE A 262 19.70 -6.98 0.45
C PHE A 262 19.09 -8.35 0.74
N SER A 263 19.17 -8.80 1.98
CA SER A 263 18.53 -10.03 2.44
C SER A 263 18.24 -9.97 3.93
N ASP A 264 17.38 -10.88 4.40
CA ASP A 264 16.93 -10.94 5.79
C ASP A 264 16.72 -12.40 6.25
N SER A 265 16.78 -12.62 7.56
CA SER A 265 16.60 -13.96 8.16
C SER A 265 15.14 -14.41 8.28
N VAL A 266 14.17 -13.60 7.89
CA VAL A 266 12.76 -14.03 7.78
C VAL A 266 12.61 -14.97 6.56
N ARG A 267 13.46 -14.76 5.54
CA ARG A 267 13.40 -15.47 4.26
C ARG A 267 14.57 -16.42 4.02
N GLU A 268 15.76 -16.10 4.53
CA GLU A 268 17.00 -16.80 4.23
C GLU A 268 17.70 -17.28 5.51
N GLU A 269 18.19 -18.50 5.53
CA GLU A 269 18.93 -19.06 6.67
C GLU A 269 20.28 -18.35 6.88
N ASP A 270 20.96 -17.97 5.79
CA ASP A 270 22.21 -17.21 5.80
C ASP A 270 22.08 -15.96 4.94
N PRO A 271 21.60 -14.85 5.51
CA PRO A 271 21.42 -13.59 4.78
C PRO A 271 22.72 -13.02 4.19
N GLU A 272 23.87 -13.14 4.90
CA GLU A 272 25.16 -12.64 4.38
C GLU A 272 25.56 -13.38 3.11
N GLU A 273 25.50 -14.69 3.12
CA GLU A 273 25.90 -15.50 1.95
C GLU A 273 24.93 -15.32 0.78
N PHE A 274 23.62 -15.23 1.07
CA PHE A 274 22.61 -14.95 0.04
C PHE A 274 22.84 -13.61 -0.65
N ALA A 275 23.03 -12.53 0.11
CA ALA A 275 23.30 -11.20 -0.44
C ALA A 275 24.56 -11.20 -1.33
N ARG A 276 25.65 -11.80 -0.85
CA ARG A 276 26.91 -11.89 -1.59
C ARG A 276 26.81 -12.70 -2.87
N THR A 277 26.17 -13.85 -2.81
CA THR A 277 26.01 -14.75 -3.96
C THR A 277 25.13 -14.11 -5.02
N THR A 278 23.99 -13.52 -4.62
CA THR A 278 23.10 -12.81 -5.53
C THR A 278 23.80 -11.61 -6.19
N LEU A 279 24.62 -10.87 -5.44
CA LEU A 279 25.42 -9.78 -6.00
C LEU A 279 26.40 -10.27 -7.06
N LYS A 280 27.14 -11.34 -6.77
CA LYS A 280 28.11 -11.96 -7.73
C LYS A 280 27.37 -12.38 -9.01
N ASP A 281 26.23 -13.03 -8.89
CA ASP A 281 25.48 -13.53 -10.04
C ASP A 281 24.89 -12.38 -10.87
N ALA A 282 24.35 -11.34 -10.23
CA ALA A 282 23.89 -10.13 -10.92
C ALA A 282 25.04 -9.43 -11.68
N MET A 283 26.21 -9.36 -11.08
CA MET A 283 27.39 -8.76 -11.71
C MET A 283 27.97 -9.60 -12.83
N ARG A 284 27.88 -10.94 -12.84
CA ARG A 284 28.30 -11.78 -13.96
C ARG A 284 27.50 -11.53 -15.23
N GLY A 285 26.24 -11.14 -15.06
CA GLY A 285 25.33 -10.78 -16.14
C GLY A 285 25.65 -9.44 -16.80
N ASN A 286 24.93 -9.15 -17.89
CA ASN A 286 24.92 -7.84 -18.52
C ASN A 286 23.76 -7.02 -17.90
N LEU A 287 24.05 -5.86 -17.37
CA LEU A 287 23.03 -4.99 -16.77
C LEU A 287 21.94 -4.58 -17.77
N ALA A 288 22.30 -4.38 -19.04
CA ALA A 288 21.34 -4.08 -20.10
C ALA A 288 20.29 -5.20 -20.30
N ASP A 289 20.67 -6.47 -20.09
CA ASP A 289 19.74 -7.59 -20.15
C ASP A 289 18.78 -7.60 -18.95
N ILE A 290 19.26 -7.19 -17.77
CA ILE A 290 18.41 -7.04 -16.58
C ILE A 290 17.38 -5.91 -16.82
N TYR A 291 17.80 -4.74 -17.33
CA TYR A 291 16.88 -3.66 -17.69
C TYR A 291 15.87 -4.08 -18.75
N LYS A 292 16.30 -4.81 -19.78
CA LYS A 292 15.40 -5.30 -20.82
C LYS A 292 14.31 -6.20 -20.23
N LYS A 293 14.69 -7.17 -19.41
CA LYS A 293 13.73 -8.07 -18.74
C LYS A 293 12.84 -7.33 -17.74
N GLN A 294 13.38 -6.35 -17.03
CA GLN A 294 12.61 -5.46 -16.17
C GLN A 294 11.48 -4.77 -16.96
N LYS A 295 11.82 -4.17 -18.09
CA LYS A 295 10.86 -3.53 -18.99
C LYS A 295 9.79 -4.53 -19.46
N GLU A 296 10.18 -5.71 -19.94
CA GLU A 296 9.27 -6.77 -20.39
C GLU A 296 8.29 -7.17 -19.27
N TYR A 297 8.76 -7.31 -18.04
CA TYR A 297 7.93 -7.65 -16.89
C TYR A 297 6.91 -6.53 -16.54
N VAL A 298 7.32 -5.28 -16.61
CA VAL A 298 6.45 -4.12 -16.37
C VAL A 298 5.44 -3.95 -17.52
N GLU A 299 5.85 -4.18 -18.77
CA GLU A 299 4.96 -4.18 -19.94
C GLU A 299 3.88 -5.25 -19.80
N GLU A 300 4.22 -6.45 -19.31
CA GLU A 300 3.23 -7.51 -19.03
C GLU A 300 2.24 -7.10 -17.95
N PHE A 301 2.71 -6.45 -16.87
CA PHE A 301 1.82 -5.90 -15.86
C PHE A 301 0.80 -4.92 -16.47
N PHE A 302 1.27 -3.93 -17.22
CA PHE A 302 0.37 -2.96 -17.86
C PHE A 302 -0.51 -3.59 -18.94
N ALA A 303 -0.02 -4.62 -19.65
CA ALA A 303 -0.84 -5.33 -20.63
C ALA A 303 -2.06 -6.02 -20.00
N ASN A 304 -1.95 -6.46 -18.73
CA ASN A 304 -3.03 -7.10 -17.97
C ASN A 304 -3.93 -6.09 -17.22
N SER A 305 -3.41 -4.91 -16.88
CA SER A 305 -4.08 -3.93 -16.01
C SER A 305 -4.41 -2.61 -16.70
N GLU A 306 -4.19 -2.50 -18.02
CA GLU A 306 -4.35 -1.28 -18.80
C GLU A 306 -5.67 -0.58 -18.53
N MET A 307 -5.57 0.72 -18.24
CA MET A 307 -6.70 1.63 -18.14
C MET A 307 -6.43 2.87 -18.98
N GLU A 308 -7.38 3.24 -19.84
CA GLU A 308 -7.26 4.39 -20.73
C GLU A 308 -8.44 5.33 -20.52
N ILE A 309 -8.17 6.62 -20.49
CA ILE A 309 -9.16 7.70 -20.44
C ILE A 309 -8.90 8.61 -21.63
N ASP A 310 -9.88 8.72 -22.55
CA ASP A 310 -9.80 9.62 -23.71
C ASP A 310 -10.53 10.92 -23.38
N GLY A 311 -9.81 12.03 -23.44
CA GLY A 311 -10.30 13.38 -23.16
C GLY A 311 -9.61 14.08 -21.99
N ASP A 312 -8.74 13.36 -21.23
CA ASP A 312 -7.95 13.95 -20.14
C ASP A 312 -6.60 13.22 -19.98
N GLU A 313 -5.53 13.80 -20.55
CA GLU A 313 -4.20 13.20 -20.51
C GLU A 313 -3.57 13.21 -19.12
N GLU A 314 -3.79 14.29 -18.34
CA GLU A 314 -3.26 14.40 -16.97
C GLU A 314 -3.89 13.36 -16.05
N LEU A 315 -5.19 13.15 -16.21
CA LEU A 315 -5.91 12.14 -15.46
C LEU A 315 -5.41 10.73 -15.82
N GLY A 316 -5.21 10.46 -17.11
CA GLY A 316 -4.61 9.20 -17.57
C GLY A 316 -3.20 8.98 -16.99
N GLN A 317 -2.40 10.03 -16.83
CA GLN A 317 -1.09 9.97 -16.19
C GLN A 317 -1.21 9.66 -14.69
N ALA A 318 -2.14 10.30 -13.96
CA ALA A 318 -2.38 10.06 -12.54
C ALA A 318 -2.86 8.64 -12.28
N VAL A 319 -3.75 8.10 -13.12
CA VAL A 319 -4.19 6.69 -13.04
C VAL A 319 -3.01 5.74 -13.21
N ASN A 320 -2.16 5.94 -14.22
CA ASN A 320 -0.98 5.10 -14.43
C ASN A 320 0.01 5.17 -13.26
N PHE A 321 0.19 6.36 -12.67
CA PHE A 321 1.02 6.55 -11.47
C PHE A 321 0.46 5.74 -10.30
N ASN A 322 -0.83 5.88 -9.99
CA ASN A 322 -1.46 5.14 -8.90
C ASN A 322 -1.33 3.62 -9.10
N MET A 323 -1.55 3.12 -10.31
CA MET A 323 -1.43 1.69 -10.62
C MET A 323 0.02 1.19 -10.49
N TYR A 324 0.99 2.00 -10.91
CA TYR A 324 2.41 1.66 -10.79
C TYR A 324 2.87 1.64 -9.33
N GLU A 325 2.45 2.61 -8.52
CA GLU A 325 2.77 2.65 -7.08
C GLU A 325 2.20 1.44 -6.34
N LEU A 326 0.97 1.01 -6.67
CA LEU A 326 0.40 -0.23 -6.16
C LEU A 326 1.25 -1.44 -6.57
N PHE A 327 1.65 -1.51 -7.85
CA PHE A 327 2.43 -2.62 -8.38
C PHE A 327 3.80 -2.74 -7.71
N GLN A 328 4.52 -1.63 -7.53
CA GLN A 328 5.83 -1.67 -6.85
C GLN A 328 5.73 -1.93 -5.34
N SER A 329 4.56 -1.70 -4.73
CA SER A 329 4.31 -1.99 -3.31
C SER A 329 3.84 -3.42 -3.05
N ALA A 330 3.39 -4.16 -4.08
CA ALA A 330 2.79 -5.47 -3.93
C ALA A 330 3.82 -6.55 -3.52
N PRO A 331 3.51 -7.37 -2.48
CA PRO A 331 4.41 -8.42 -2.03
C PRO A 331 4.66 -9.48 -3.11
N ARG A 332 5.89 -10.00 -3.15
CA ARG A 332 6.27 -11.10 -4.06
C ARG A 332 6.29 -12.45 -3.35
N ASP A 333 6.13 -12.45 -2.04
CA ASP A 333 6.07 -13.64 -1.19
C ASP A 333 4.87 -13.59 -0.22
N LYS A 334 4.80 -14.54 0.70
CA LYS A 334 3.73 -14.69 1.69
C LYS A 334 4.08 -14.14 3.08
N TYR A 335 5.27 -13.56 3.25
CA TYR A 335 5.78 -13.12 4.56
C TYR A 335 5.43 -11.66 4.88
N CYS A 336 4.89 -10.94 3.92
CA CYS A 336 4.55 -9.53 4.07
C CYS A 336 3.27 -9.17 3.30
N SER A 337 2.76 -7.96 3.53
CA SER A 337 1.60 -7.40 2.86
C SER A 337 1.92 -6.01 2.31
N ILE A 338 0.92 -5.17 2.06
CA ILE A 338 1.09 -3.80 1.59
C ILE A 338 0.82 -2.84 2.75
N ALA A 339 1.84 -2.07 3.13
CA ALA A 339 1.70 -1.04 4.14
C ALA A 339 0.84 0.14 3.65
N ALA A 340 0.25 0.89 4.58
CA ALA A 340 -0.57 2.06 4.26
C ALA A 340 0.16 3.10 3.38
N LYS A 341 1.49 3.18 3.51
CA LYS A 341 2.39 4.03 2.71
C LYS A 341 3.26 3.25 1.71
N GLY A 342 2.90 1.99 1.42
CA GLY A 342 3.70 1.12 0.58
C GLY A 342 5.11 0.95 1.13
N LEU A 343 6.11 1.08 0.25
CA LEU A 343 7.54 1.05 0.59
C LEU A 343 8.23 2.40 0.28
N SER A 344 7.44 3.48 0.20
CA SER A 344 7.92 4.82 -0.17
C SER A 344 8.18 5.74 1.03
N GLY A 345 7.93 5.28 2.28
CA GLY A 345 8.17 6.03 3.50
C GLY A 345 7.78 5.28 4.77
N GLU A 346 8.05 5.88 5.93
CA GLU A 346 7.89 5.28 7.25
C GLU A 346 6.54 5.60 7.92
N GLY A 347 5.64 6.30 7.22
CA GLY A 347 4.33 6.64 7.78
C GLY A 347 3.57 5.41 8.27
N TYR A 348 2.96 5.54 9.42
CA TYR A 348 2.30 4.44 10.15
C TYR A 348 3.25 3.27 10.50
N GLU A 349 4.55 3.55 10.61
CA GLU A 349 5.57 2.56 11.01
C GLU A 349 5.61 1.30 10.12
N GLY A 350 5.15 1.43 8.86
CA GLY A 350 5.08 0.31 7.91
C GLY A 350 4.01 -0.74 8.21
N HIS A 351 3.04 -0.45 9.07
CA HIS A 351 1.97 -1.38 9.42
C HIS A 351 1.00 -1.64 8.27
N TYR A 352 0.44 -2.85 8.28
CA TYR A 352 -0.66 -3.29 7.42
C TYR A 352 -1.98 -3.11 8.16
N PHE A 353 -2.98 -2.57 7.46
CA PHE A 353 -4.33 -2.30 7.94
C PHE A 353 -5.36 -2.99 7.02
N TRP A 354 -6.63 -2.76 7.29
CA TRP A 354 -7.73 -3.14 6.40
C TRP A 354 -7.70 -2.43 5.03
N ASP A 355 -6.90 -1.39 4.91
CA ASP A 355 -6.59 -0.66 3.68
C ASP A 355 -6.23 -1.61 2.54
N THR A 356 -5.42 -2.60 2.85
CA THR A 356 -4.98 -3.60 1.89
C THR A 356 -6.14 -4.41 1.35
N GLU A 357 -7.00 -4.92 2.22
CA GLU A 357 -8.12 -5.77 1.83
C GLU A 357 -9.22 -5.00 1.10
N MET A 358 -9.59 -3.84 1.63
CA MET A 358 -10.77 -3.12 1.13
C MET A 358 -10.48 -2.23 -0.08
N TYR A 359 -9.26 -1.72 -0.21
CA TYR A 359 -8.95 -0.71 -1.22
C TYR A 359 -7.90 -1.18 -2.22
N VAL A 360 -6.87 -1.91 -1.78
CA VAL A 360 -5.75 -2.31 -2.64
C VAL A 360 -5.98 -3.67 -3.29
N ALA A 361 -6.39 -4.69 -2.53
CA ALA A 361 -6.60 -6.04 -3.03
C ALA A 361 -7.59 -6.12 -4.20
N PRO A 362 -8.70 -5.35 -4.25
CA PRO A 362 -9.61 -5.35 -5.40
C PRO A 362 -8.91 -5.05 -6.73
N PHE A 363 -7.94 -4.15 -6.76
CA PHE A 363 -7.13 -3.89 -7.95
C PHE A 363 -6.39 -5.15 -8.41
N PHE A 364 -5.69 -5.84 -7.50
CA PHE A 364 -4.93 -7.04 -7.85
C PHE A 364 -5.83 -8.23 -8.16
N ILE A 365 -6.94 -8.40 -7.47
CA ILE A 365 -7.94 -9.45 -7.76
C ILE A 365 -8.38 -9.36 -9.22
N LEU A 366 -8.62 -8.15 -9.70
CA LEU A 366 -9.11 -7.91 -11.06
C LEU A 366 -7.99 -7.91 -12.12
N THR A 367 -6.76 -7.60 -11.78
CA THR A 367 -5.68 -7.41 -12.77
C THR A 367 -4.59 -8.46 -12.67
N ASN A 368 -4.15 -8.79 -11.47
CA ASN A 368 -3.04 -9.72 -11.18
C ASN A 368 -3.39 -10.62 -9.99
N PRO A 369 -4.33 -11.56 -10.13
CA PRO A 369 -4.83 -12.40 -9.03
C PRO A 369 -3.75 -13.19 -8.30
N GLU A 370 -2.59 -13.45 -8.94
CA GLU A 370 -1.44 -14.08 -8.29
C GLU A 370 -0.87 -13.22 -7.14
N LEU A 371 -0.84 -11.90 -7.33
CA LEU A 371 -0.42 -10.97 -6.28
C LEU A 371 -1.48 -10.86 -5.18
N ALA A 372 -2.76 -10.82 -5.54
CA ALA A 372 -3.86 -10.87 -4.58
C ALA A 372 -3.79 -12.14 -3.71
N LYS A 373 -3.45 -13.29 -4.32
CA LYS A 373 -3.26 -14.56 -3.60
C LYS A 373 -2.15 -14.45 -2.55
N LYS A 374 -1.05 -13.73 -2.83
CA LYS A 374 0.03 -13.52 -1.84
C LYS A 374 -0.45 -12.71 -0.63
N ILE A 375 -1.26 -11.68 -0.84
CA ILE A 375 -1.89 -10.90 0.22
C ILE A 375 -2.75 -11.80 1.12
N LEU A 376 -3.57 -12.66 0.52
CA LEU A 376 -4.41 -13.60 1.27
C LEU A 376 -3.61 -14.71 1.96
N GLN A 377 -2.53 -15.18 1.34
CA GLN A 377 -1.60 -16.14 1.94
C GLN A 377 -0.87 -15.55 3.16
N TYR A 378 -0.54 -14.26 3.14
CA TYR A 378 -0.03 -13.57 4.33
C TYR A 378 -1.07 -13.60 5.46
N ARG A 379 -2.35 -13.27 5.19
CA ARG A 379 -3.41 -13.34 6.20
C ARG A 379 -3.60 -14.75 6.76
N TYR A 380 -3.51 -15.77 5.90
CA TYR A 380 -3.53 -17.16 6.35
C TYR A 380 -2.31 -17.49 7.24
N GLY A 381 -1.13 -17.00 6.89
CA GLY A 381 0.10 -17.19 7.66
C GLY A 381 0.05 -16.63 9.07
N ILE A 382 -0.77 -15.62 9.32
CA ILE A 382 -0.96 -15.01 10.65
C ILE A 382 -2.28 -15.44 11.34
N LEU A 383 -2.99 -16.45 10.81
CA LEU A 383 -4.27 -16.89 11.37
C LEU A 383 -4.14 -17.40 12.83
N ASP A 384 -3.05 -18.09 13.15
CA ASP A 384 -2.83 -18.54 14.53
C ASP A 384 -2.63 -17.38 15.50
N LYS A 385 -1.96 -16.31 15.06
CA LYS A 385 -1.87 -15.06 15.83
C LYS A 385 -3.22 -14.38 16.01
N ALA A 386 -4.08 -14.46 15.01
CA ALA A 386 -5.45 -13.95 15.12
C ALA A 386 -6.30 -14.78 16.12
N ARG A 387 -6.07 -16.10 16.24
CA ARG A 387 -6.66 -16.95 17.29
C ARG A 387 -6.15 -16.56 18.68
N GLU A 388 -4.85 -16.36 18.81
CA GLU A 388 -4.23 -15.88 20.05
C GLU A 388 -4.79 -14.51 20.46
N ASN A 389 -4.92 -13.57 19.52
CA ASN A 389 -5.50 -12.25 19.76
C ASN A 389 -6.96 -12.34 20.25
N ALA A 390 -7.78 -13.16 19.62
CA ALA A 390 -9.15 -13.40 20.09
C ALA A 390 -9.16 -13.93 21.53
N ALA A 391 -8.32 -14.91 21.85
CA ALA A 391 -8.21 -15.47 23.20
C ALA A 391 -7.74 -14.44 24.25
N LEU A 392 -6.79 -13.56 23.89
CA LEU A 392 -6.33 -12.46 24.75
C LEU A 392 -7.46 -11.49 25.11
N LEU A 393 -8.38 -11.25 24.18
CA LEU A 393 -9.56 -10.42 24.41
C LEU A 393 -10.72 -11.14 25.12
N GLY A 394 -10.54 -12.40 25.48
CA GLY A 394 -11.50 -13.19 26.25
C GLY A 394 -12.49 -14.00 25.42
N HIS A 395 -12.33 -14.07 24.09
CA HIS A 395 -13.15 -14.91 23.22
C HIS A 395 -12.81 -16.39 23.39
N LYS A 396 -13.83 -17.22 23.35
CA LYS A 396 -13.69 -18.67 23.56
C LYS A 396 -13.32 -19.42 22.30
N LYS A 397 -13.68 -18.88 21.14
CA LYS A 397 -13.48 -19.49 19.82
C LYS A 397 -13.29 -18.41 18.76
N GLY A 398 -12.73 -18.83 17.63
CA GLY A 398 -12.57 -17.99 16.46
C GLY A 398 -11.24 -17.26 16.42
N ALA A 399 -11.11 -16.39 15.45
CA ALA A 399 -9.91 -15.60 15.22
C ALA A 399 -10.27 -14.12 15.00
N LEU A 400 -9.57 -13.21 15.68
CA LEU A 400 -9.66 -11.77 15.46
C LEU A 400 -8.33 -11.27 14.88
N TYR A 401 -8.34 -10.91 13.64
CA TYR A 401 -7.17 -10.30 13.00
C TYR A 401 -6.85 -8.94 13.66
N PRO A 402 -5.56 -8.60 13.81
CA PRO A 402 -5.17 -7.32 14.38
C PRO A 402 -5.57 -6.17 13.46
N TRP A 403 -5.93 -5.03 14.06
CA TRP A 403 -6.24 -3.80 13.33
C TRP A 403 -5.03 -3.25 12.58
N ARG A 404 -3.85 -3.20 13.24
CA ARG A 404 -2.58 -2.81 12.63
C ARG A 404 -1.45 -3.73 13.08
N THR A 405 -0.65 -4.20 12.14
CA THR A 405 0.37 -5.21 12.40
C THR A 405 1.41 -5.29 11.28
N ILE A 406 2.54 -5.92 11.55
CA ILE A 406 3.45 -6.44 10.53
C ILE A 406 3.40 -7.98 10.50
N THR A 407 3.34 -8.67 11.64
CA THR A 407 3.45 -10.14 11.71
C THR A 407 2.29 -10.82 12.45
N GLY A 408 1.16 -10.13 12.64
CA GLY A 408 -0.05 -10.73 13.20
C GLY A 408 -0.32 -10.37 14.66
N GLU A 409 0.60 -9.71 15.36
CA GLU A 409 0.36 -9.16 16.69
C GLU A 409 -0.27 -7.78 16.59
N GLU A 410 -1.25 -7.46 17.45
CA GLU A 410 -1.90 -6.16 17.49
C GLU A 410 -0.93 -5.07 17.95
N CYS A 411 -0.90 -3.96 17.22
CA CYS A 411 -0.01 -2.84 17.50
C CYS A 411 -0.74 -1.51 17.77
N SER A 412 -2.06 -1.55 18.02
CA SER A 412 -2.87 -0.34 18.26
C SER A 412 -2.78 0.11 19.71
N GLY A 413 -2.13 1.25 19.97
CA GLY A 413 -1.98 1.78 21.32
C GLY A 413 -3.30 2.28 21.95
N TYR A 414 -4.18 2.84 21.13
CA TYR A 414 -5.50 3.32 21.57
C TYR A 414 -6.59 2.31 21.15
N PHE A 415 -6.93 1.41 22.07
CA PHE A 415 -7.82 0.29 21.79
C PHE A 415 -9.21 0.67 21.27
N PRO A 416 -9.85 1.80 21.67
CA PRO A 416 -11.19 2.11 21.19
C PRO A 416 -11.28 2.29 19.67
N SER A 417 -10.27 2.91 19.02
CA SER A 417 -10.26 3.07 17.56
C SER A 417 -9.41 2.02 16.83
N GLY A 418 -8.77 1.11 17.55
CA GLY A 418 -7.92 0.08 16.99
C GLY A 418 -8.44 -1.33 17.31
N THR A 419 -8.09 -1.87 18.45
CA THR A 419 -8.47 -3.24 18.85
C THR A 419 -9.98 -3.52 18.79
N ALA A 420 -10.83 -2.51 19.08
CA ALA A 420 -12.29 -2.62 18.97
C ALA A 420 -12.83 -2.60 17.54
N ALA A 421 -11.98 -2.38 16.53
CA ALA A 421 -12.36 -2.37 15.11
C ALA A 421 -12.45 -3.78 14.52
N TYR A 422 -13.40 -4.55 14.98
CA TYR A 422 -13.63 -5.96 14.60
C TYR A 422 -13.96 -6.13 13.10
N HIS A 423 -14.35 -5.06 12.44
CA HIS A 423 -14.67 -5.08 11.01
C HIS A 423 -13.50 -5.45 10.10
N ILE A 424 -12.24 -5.48 10.60
CA ILE A 424 -11.09 -6.06 9.90
C ILE A 424 -11.37 -7.51 9.45
N ASN A 425 -12.06 -8.30 10.28
CA ASN A 425 -12.48 -9.66 9.93
C ASN A 425 -13.45 -9.67 8.73
N GLY A 426 -14.37 -8.71 8.70
CA GLY A 426 -15.28 -8.52 7.57
C GLY A 426 -14.56 -8.15 6.28
N ALA A 427 -13.55 -7.27 6.37
CA ALA A 427 -12.74 -6.88 5.22
C ALA A 427 -11.98 -8.08 4.62
N ILE A 428 -11.35 -8.90 5.46
CA ILE A 428 -10.63 -10.12 5.03
C ILE A 428 -11.60 -11.13 4.42
N ALA A 429 -12.74 -11.39 5.05
CA ALA A 429 -13.75 -12.31 4.56
C ALA A 429 -14.30 -11.87 3.19
N TYR A 430 -14.61 -10.58 3.03
CA TYR A 430 -15.05 -10.01 1.76
C TYR A 430 -14.01 -10.20 0.67
N THR A 431 -12.74 -9.93 0.96
CA THR A 431 -11.64 -10.06 0.00
C THR A 431 -11.41 -11.50 -0.44
N ILE A 432 -11.46 -12.48 0.47
CA ILE A 432 -11.40 -13.91 0.16
C ILE A 432 -12.50 -14.28 -0.84
N LEU A 433 -13.73 -13.84 -0.58
CA LEU A 433 -14.88 -14.15 -1.43
C LEU A 433 -14.81 -13.44 -2.79
N GLN A 434 -14.38 -12.18 -2.83
CA GLN A 434 -14.15 -11.47 -4.10
C GLN A 434 -13.06 -12.13 -4.94
N TYR A 435 -11.97 -12.57 -4.30
CA TYR A 435 -10.93 -13.36 -4.97
C TYR A 435 -11.52 -14.66 -5.55
N PHE A 436 -12.29 -15.41 -4.77
CA PHE A 436 -12.91 -16.66 -5.21
C PHE A 436 -13.92 -16.45 -6.35
N PHE A 437 -14.81 -15.47 -6.25
CA PHE A 437 -15.81 -15.21 -7.31
C PHE A 437 -15.13 -14.78 -8.63
N THR A 438 -14.04 -14.03 -8.52
CA THR A 438 -13.29 -13.54 -9.69
C THR A 438 -12.44 -14.63 -10.33
N THR A 439 -11.80 -15.49 -9.54
CA THR A 439 -10.82 -16.48 -10.04
C THR A 439 -11.40 -17.88 -10.20
N GLY A 440 -12.35 -18.26 -9.34
CA GLY A 440 -12.81 -19.63 -9.21
C GLY A 440 -11.81 -20.58 -8.56
N ASP A 441 -10.78 -20.06 -7.83
CA ASP A 441 -9.71 -20.86 -7.20
C ASP A 441 -10.23 -21.68 -6.02
N LYS A 442 -10.80 -22.84 -6.33
CA LYS A 442 -11.32 -23.78 -5.33
C LYS A 442 -10.23 -24.39 -4.46
N ASP A 443 -9.02 -24.55 -4.99
CA ASP A 443 -7.92 -25.13 -4.23
C ASP A 443 -7.51 -24.17 -3.09
N PHE A 444 -7.37 -22.88 -3.38
CA PHE A 444 -7.13 -21.88 -2.35
C PHE A 444 -8.24 -21.88 -1.28
N MET A 445 -9.50 -21.92 -1.71
CA MET A 445 -10.63 -21.95 -0.77
C MET A 445 -10.58 -23.16 0.16
N LEU A 446 -10.35 -24.36 -0.38
CA LEU A 446 -10.33 -25.61 0.38
C LEU A 446 -9.08 -25.78 1.26
N GLU A 447 -7.98 -25.10 0.95
CA GLU A 447 -6.71 -25.21 1.67
C GLU A 447 -6.48 -24.09 2.69
N GLN A 448 -7.04 -22.90 2.45
CA GLN A 448 -6.76 -21.71 3.24
C GLN A 448 -7.99 -20.83 3.48
N GLY A 449 -8.74 -20.49 2.42
CA GLY A 449 -9.82 -19.50 2.47
C GLY A 449 -10.95 -19.87 3.41
N GLU A 450 -11.41 -21.11 3.35
CA GLU A 450 -12.54 -21.58 4.19
C GLU A 450 -12.15 -21.65 5.68
N GLU A 451 -10.91 -22.02 6.01
CA GLU A 451 -10.43 -21.99 7.39
C GLU A 451 -10.50 -20.57 7.98
N MET A 452 -10.07 -19.58 7.21
CA MET A 452 -10.17 -18.17 7.63
C MET A 452 -11.62 -17.72 7.77
N LEU A 453 -12.49 -18.07 6.82
CA LEU A 453 -13.91 -17.69 6.85
C LEU A 453 -14.65 -18.31 8.05
N LEU A 454 -14.38 -19.58 8.36
CA LEU A 454 -15.00 -20.28 9.49
C LEU A 454 -14.53 -19.74 10.83
N GLU A 455 -13.22 -19.47 10.98
CA GLU A 455 -12.67 -18.95 12.23
C GLU A 455 -13.12 -17.50 12.51
N THR A 456 -13.23 -16.68 11.49
CA THR A 456 -13.81 -15.34 11.63
C THR A 456 -15.32 -15.39 11.88
N ALA A 457 -16.05 -16.33 11.27
CA ALA A 457 -17.48 -16.54 11.54
C ALA A 457 -17.74 -17.01 12.98
N ARG A 458 -16.86 -17.86 13.53
CA ARG A 458 -16.91 -18.27 14.95
C ARG A 458 -16.72 -17.11 15.90
N LEU A 459 -15.83 -16.17 15.55
CA LEU A 459 -15.65 -14.98 16.37
C LEU A 459 -16.94 -14.14 16.41
N TRP A 460 -17.59 -13.91 15.28
CA TRP A 460 -18.84 -13.17 15.24
C TRP A 460 -19.93 -13.83 16.08
N LEU A 461 -19.99 -15.16 16.09
CA LEU A 461 -20.93 -15.90 16.94
C LEU A 461 -20.62 -15.74 18.43
N ASP A 462 -19.34 -15.63 18.83
CA ASP A 462 -18.91 -15.49 20.22
C ASP A 462 -19.03 -14.05 20.75
N VAL A 463 -18.78 -13.03 19.90
CA VAL A 463 -18.88 -11.62 20.30
C VAL A 463 -20.33 -11.13 20.36
N GLY A 464 -21.19 -11.64 19.47
CA GLY A 464 -22.60 -11.27 19.43
C GLY A 464 -23.46 -12.05 20.43
N ASN A 465 -24.69 -11.60 20.59
CA ASN A 465 -25.69 -12.26 21.41
C ASN A 465 -27.11 -12.00 20.90
N TYR A 466 -28.08 -12.81 21.36
CA TYR A 466 -29.48 -12.54 21.08
C TYR A 466 -30.08 -11.56 22.10
N ASP A 467 -30.70 -10.49 21.61
CA ASP A 467 -31.43 -9.53 22.44
C ASP A 467 -32.80 -10.09 22.87
N ARG A 468 -33.52 -9.33 23.69
CA ARG A 468 -34.85 -9.73 24.18
C ARG A 468 -35.92 -9.87 23.08
N LYS A 469 -35.65 -9.33 21.88
CA LYS A 469 -36.51 -9.45 20.70
C LYS A 469 -36.12 -10.62 19.80
N GLY A 470 -35.07 -11.38 20.16
CA GLY A 470 -34.55 -12.50 19.37
C GLY A 470 -33.72 -12.10 18.17
N ARG A 471 -33.25 -10.85 18.09
CA ARG A 471 -32.32 -10.35 17.07
C ARG A 471 -30.91 -10.64 17.52
N PHE A 472 -30.01 -10.99 16.59
CA PHE A 472 -28.60 -11.11 16.88
C PHE A 472 -27.94 -9.73 16.81
N VAL A 473 -27.27 -9.32 17.88
CA VAL A 473 -26.70 -7.97 18.07
C VAL A 473 -25.23 -8.06 18.40
N ILE A 474 -24.46 -7.04 18.02
CA ILE A 474 -23.03 -6.91 18.33
C ILE A 474 -22.85 -5.57 19.05
N ASN A 475 -22.29 -5.61 20.25
CA ASN A 475 -22.12 -4.45 21.11
C ASN A 475 -20.63 -4.11 21.26
N GLU A 476 -20.34 -2.85 21.66
CA GLU A 476 -19.01 -2.35 22.03
C GLU A 476 -17.96 -2.58 20.92
N VAL A 477 -18.28 -2.18 19.69
CA VAL A 477 -17.37 -2.22 18.54
C VAL A 477 -17.15 -0.83 17.95
N THR A 478 -16.05 -0.68 17.23
CA THR A 478 -15.78 0.54 16.45
C THR A 478 -15.88 0.22 14.97
N GLY A 479 -16.69 1.01 14.25
CA GLY A 479 -16.83 0.95 12.80
C GLY A 479 -15.66 1.62 12.08
N PRO A 480 -15.74 1.75 10.75
CA PRO A 480 -14.75 2.50 9.96
C PRO A 480 -14.58 3.96 10.36
N ASP A 481 -15.64 4.60 10.83
CA ASP A 481 -15.60 5.98 11.30
C ASP A 481 -14.98 6.08 12.70
N GLU A 482 -13.77 6.64 12.79
CA GLU A 482 -13.03 6.79 14.04
C GLU A 482 -13.46 8.02 14.87
N TYR A 483 -14.41 8.84 14.40
CA TYR A 483 -15.03 9.91 15.18
C TYR A 483 -16.17 9.38 16.06
N THR A 484 -16.41 8.08 16.01
CA THR A 484 -17.35 7.34 16.85
C THR A 484 -16.69 6.01 17.24
N CYS A 485 -16.60 5.71 18.53
CA CYS A 485 -15.96 4.49 19.03
C CYS A 485 -16.83 3.81 20.09
N MET A 486 -16.65 2.49 20.26
CA MET A 486 -17.27 1.65 21.29
C MET A 486 -18.80 1.81 21.27
N THR A 487 -19.40 1.43 20.15
CA THR A 487 -20.85 1.56 19.91
C THR A 487 -21.53 0.22 19.78
N ASP A 488 -22.83 0.23 20.00
CA ASP A 488 -23.69 -0.94 19.84
C ASP A 488 -24.30 -0.95 18.44
N ASN A 489 -24.26 -2.11 17.81
CA ASN A 489 -24.87 -2.36 16.50
C ASN A 489 -24.41 -1.40 15.40
N ASN A 490 -23.07 -1.20 15.26
CA ASN A 490 -22.55 -0.48 14.11
C ASN A 490 -23.04 -1.17 12.82
N TYR A 491 -23.71 -0.38 11.96
CA TYR A 491 -24.40 -0.91 10.77
C TYR A 491 -23.44 -1.64 9.83
N TYR A 492 -22.27 -1.06 9.54
CA TYR A 492 -21.27 -1.66 8.67
C TYR A 492 -20.72 -2.97 9.25
N THR A 493 -20.35 -2.96 10.53
CA THR A 493 -19.82 -4.16 11.22
C THR A 493 -20.85 -5.29 11.21
N ASN A 494 -22.13 -4.99 11.47
CA ASN A 494 -23.20 -5.99 11.45
C ASN A 494 -23.43 -6.55 10.03
N CYS A 495 -23.35 -5.73 8.98
CA CYS A 495 -23.40 -6.20 7.59
C CYS A 495 -22.23 -7.13 7.26
N CYS A 496 -21.00 -6.77 7.67
CA CYS A 496 -19.81 -7.61 7.51
C CYS A 496 -19.95 -8.96 8.21
N ALA A 497 -20.40 -8.95 9.47
CA ALA A 497 -20.59 -10.17 10.26
C ALA A 497 -21.63 -11.09 9.63
N ALA A 498 -22.79 -10.54 9.23
CA ALA A 498 -23.85 -11.32 8.57
C ALA A 498 -23.36 -11.93 7.25
N TYR A 499 -22.60 -11.15 6.45
CA TYR A 499 -22.05 -11.62 5.19
C TYR A 499 -21.03 -12.74 5.38
N ASN A 500 -20.05 -12.56 6.27
CA ASN A 500 -19.00 -13.53 6.57
C ASN A 500 -19.63 -14.85 7.06
N MET A 501 -20.51 -14.79 8.07
CA MET A 501 -21.18 -15.97 8.64
C MET A 501 -22.02 -16.71 7.58
N SER A 502 -22.81 -15.98 6.78
CA SER A 502 -23.63 -16.56 5.72
C SER A 502 -22.79 -17.28 4.68
N MET A 503 -21.70 -16.65 4.23
CA MET A 503 -20.89 -17.17 3.14
C MET A 503 -19.99 -18.34 3.56
N ALA A 504 -19.45 -18.33 4.80
CA ALA A 504 -18.72 -19.46 5.35
C ALA A 504 -19.59 -20.70 5.41
N VAL A 505 -20.82 -20.57 5.92
CA VAL A 505 -21.75 -21.71 5.98
C VAL A 505 -22.19 -22.15 4.58
N ALA A 506 -22.48 -21.22 3.68
CA ALA A 506 -22.90 -21.54 2.32
C ALA A 506 -21.83 -22.34 1.56
N PHE A 507 -20.56 -21.96 1.67
CA PHE A 507 -19.45 -22.70 1.06
C PHE A 507 -19.29 -24.10 1.69
N ALA A 508 -19.39 -24.21 3.02
CA ALA A 508 -19.32 -25.48 3.72
C ALA A 508 -20.49 -26.43 3.32
N GLU A 509 -21.71 -25.92 3.20
CA GLU A 509 -22.88 -26.69 2.75
C GLU A 509 -22.74 -27.17 1.30
N GLU A 510 -22.34 -26.26 0.39
CA GLU A 510 -22.16 -26.54 -1.05
C GLU A 510 -21.08 -27.61 -1.30
N HIS A 511 -20.00 -27.59 -0.53
CA HIS A 511 -18.85 -28.49 -0.67
C HIS A 511 -18.83 -29.62 0.37
N SER A 512 -19.96 -29.89 1.04
CA SER A 512 -20.07 -30.88 2.13
C SER A 512 -19.64 -32.30 1.80
N SER A 513 -19.62 -32.68 0.52
CA SER A 513 -19.09 -33.96 0.05
C SER A 513 -17.57 -34.00 -0.10
N ASN A 514 -16.87 -32.84 -0.14
CA ASN A 514 -15.44 -32.73 -0.37
C ASN A 514 -14.64 -33.27 0.82
N LYS A 515 -13.61 -34.10 0.54
CA LYS A 515 -12.78 -34.73 1.57
C LYS A 515 -11.96 -33.72 2.35
N LYS A 516 -11.30 -32.75 1.67
CA LYS A 516 -10.49 -31.72 2.34
C LYS A 516 -11.34 -30.89 3.32
N LEU A 517 -12.54 -30.50 2.89
CA LEU A 517 -13.47 -29.77 3.77
C LEU A 517 -13.89 -30.57 4.99
N LYS A 518 -14.20 -31.86 4.83
CA LYS A 518 -14.52 -32.73 5.96
C LYS A 518 -13.35 -32.85 6.94
N GLU A 519 -12.14 -32.95 6.44
CA GLU A 519 -10.92 -32.99 7.26
C GLU A 519 -10.72 -31.65 7.98
N LEU A 520 -10.96 -30.51 7.31
CA LEU A 520 -10.91 -29.19 7.91
C LEU A 520 -11.95 -29.04 9.03
N LEU A 521 -13.22 -29.34 8.78
CA LEU A 521 -14.27 -29.25 9.81
C LEU A 521 -13.96 -30.14 11.02
N LYS A 522 -13.39 -31.32 10.78
CA LYS A 522 -12.95 -32.22 11.87
C LYS A 522 -11.76 -31.65 12.63
N LYS A 523 -10.75 -31.08 11.93
CA LYS A 523 -9.59 -30.39 12.54
C LYS A 523 -10.03 -29.25 13.45
N LEU A 524 -11.00 -28.46 13.00
CA LEU A 524 -11.54 -27.31 13.72
C LEU A 524 -12.61 -27.69 14.76
N GLU A 525 -12.97 -28.96 14.84
CA GLU A 525 -14.06 -29.46 15.73
C GLU A 525 -15.42 -28.77 15.48
N ILE A 526 -15.67 -28.34 14.22
CA ILE A 526 -16.91 -27.69 13.85
C ILE A 526 -17.99 -28.74 13.58
N THR A 527 -19.09 -28.64 14.32
CA THR A 527 -20.23 -29.53 14.19
C THR A 527 -21.33 -28.97 13.29
N SER A 528 -22.20 -29.82 12.76
CA SER A 528 -23.39 -29.37 12.03
C SER A 528 -24.31 -28.47 12.87
N LYS A 529 -24.30 -28.65 14.20
CA LYS A 529 -25.04 -27.78 15.12
C LYS A 529 -24.43 -26.36 15.10
N GLU A 530 -23.11 -26.24 15.21
CA GLU A 530 -22.41 -24.95 15.19
C GLU A 530 -22.60 -24.21 13.87
N LEU A 531 -22.53 -24.92 12.72
CA LEU A 531 -22.85 -24.32 11.40
C LEU A 531 -24.29 -23.79 11.35
N LYS A 532 -25.24 -24.50 11.95
CA LYS A 532 -26.62 -24.03 12.04
C LYS A 532 -26.76 -22.79 12.93
N GLU A 533 -26.04 -22.74 14.07
CA GLU A 533 -26.03 -21.59 14.98
C GLU A 533 -25.43 -20.35 14.27
N ILE A 534 -24.32 -20.51 13.51
CA ILE A 534 -23.72 -19.43 12.71
C ILE A 534 -24.72 -18.91 11.67
N LYS A 535 -25.41 -19.82 10.96
CA LYS A 535 -26.41 -19.46 9.95
C LYS A 535 -27.58 -18.69 10.55
N GLU A 536 -28.10 -19.17 11.67
CA GLU A 536 -29.23 -18.53 12.37
C GLU A 536 -28.85 -17.15 12.89
N ALA A 537 -27.62 -16.97 13.42
CA ALA A 537 -27.11 -15.67 13.86
C ALA A 537 -27.02 -14.69 12.68
N ALA A 538 -26.52 -15.15 11.53
CA ALA A 538 -26.45 -14.32 10.32
C ALA A 538 -27.83 -13.87 9.81
N GLU A 539 -28.81 -14.81 9.79
CA GLU A 539 -30.17 -14.53 9.35
C GLU A 539 -30.94 -13.58 10.29
N LYS A 540 -30.60 -13.59 11.60
CA LYS A 540 -31.21 -12.75 12.62
C LYS A 540 -30.40 -11.49 12.96
N MET A 541 -29.34 -11.22 12.20
CA MET A 541 -28.50 -10.03 12.44
C MET A 541 -29.33 -8.74 12.40
N TYR A 542 -29.20 -7.97 13.45
CA TYR A 542 -29.87 -6.67 13.52
C TYR A 542 -29.13 -5.62 12.70
N LEU A 543 -29.83 -5.03 11.77
CA LEU A 543 -29.38 -3.90 10.96
C LEU A 543 -30.20 -2.65 11.36
N PRO A 544 -29.61 -1.63 12.00
CA PRO A 544 -30.29 -0.42 12.43
C PRO A 544 -31.03 0.26 11.27
N TYR A 545 -32.28 0.67 11.52
CA TYR A 545 -33.08 1.44 10.58
C TYR A 545 -33.97 2.43 11.34
N ASP A 546 -33.98 3.67 10.91
CA ASP A 546 -34.84 4.74 11.43
C ASP A 546 -36.02 4.96 10.47
N GLU A 547 -37.24 4.71 10.95
CA GLU A 547 -38.46 4.81 10.12
C GLU A 547 -38.84 6.27 9.82
N GLU A 548 -38.52 7.22 10.72
CA GLU A 548 -38.88 8.62 10.56
C GLU A 548 -38.05 9.31 9.48
N LEU A 549 -36.74 9.13 9.52
CA LEU A 549 -35.82 9.64 8.52
C LEU A 549 -35.73 8.75 7.26
N GLY A 550 -36.06 7.47 7.38
CA GLY A 550 -35.94 6.48 6.32
C GLY A 550 -34.48 6.18 5.96
N ILE A 551 -33.60 6.12 6.95
CA ILE A 551 -32.16 5.91 6.82
C ILE A 551 -31.65 4.77 7.71
N ASN A 552 -30.43 4.31 7.46
CA ASN A 552 -29.72 3.41 8.38
C ASN A 552 -28.82 4.26 9.30
N PRO A 553 -29.10 4.33 10.61
CA PRO A 553 -28.19 4.95 11.57
C PRO A 553 -26.85 4.19 11.61
N GLN A 554 -25.75 4.92 11.87
CA GLN A 554 -24.42 4.33 11.97
C GLN A 554 -24.33 3.32 13.13
N ASP A 555 -25.02 3.63 14.26
CA ASP A 555 -25.14 2.79 15.44
C ASP A 555 -26.43 3.17 16.20
N ASP A 556 -26.75 2.42 17.27
CA ASP A 556 -27.97 2.62 18.07
C ASP A 556 -28.06 4.01 18.73
N SER A 557 -26.91 4.65 18.99
CA SER A 557 -26.83 5.96 19.68
C SER A 557 -26.67 7.15 18.73
N PHE A 558 -26.31 6.91 17.47
CA PHE A 558 -25.84 7.95 16.56
C PHE A 558 -26.82 9.11 16.40
N LEU A 559 -28.08 8.82 16.08
CA LEU A 559 -29.11 9.85 15.86
C LEU A 559 -29.58 10.59 17.13
N GLN A 560 -29.16 10.10 18.31
CA GLN A 560 -29.50 10.74 19.59
C GLN A 560 -28.55 11.90 19.94
N LYS A 561 -27.46 12.05 19.19
CA LYS A 561 -26.40 13.04 19.40
C LYS A 561 -26.71 14.34 18.64
N PRO A 562 -26.26 15.51 19.09
CA PRO A 562 -26.31 16.74 18.30
C PRO A 562 -25.39 16.64 17.07
N VAL A 563 -25.76 17.33 16.00
CA VAL A 563 -24.92 17.43 14.79
C VAL A 563 -23.78 18.41 15.03
N TRP A 564 -22.57 18.05 14.60
CA TRP A 564 -21.42 18.95 14.62
C TRP A 564 -21.58 20.06 13.58
N ASP A 565 -21.27 21.29 13.96
CA ASP A 565 -21.32 22.42 13.02
C ASP A 565 -20.03 22.54 12.20
N LEU A 566 -19.95 21.78 11.11
CA LEU A 566 -18.83 21.81 10.18
C LEU A 566 -18.60 23.17 9.54
N LYS A 567 -19.67 23.99 9.41
CA LYS A 567 -19.55 25.32 8.77
C LYS A 567 -18.93 26.36 9.69
N ALA A 568 -19.12 26.20 11.00
CA ALA A 568 -18.52 27.07 12.00
C ALA A 568 -17.09 26.64 12.39
N THR A 569 -16.66 25.43 12.03
CA THR A 569 -15.33 24.91 12.34
C THR A 569 -14.27 25.57 11.44
N PRO A 570 -13.21 26.19 11.99
CA PRO A 570 -12.12 26.76 11.22
C PRO A 570 -11.41 25.68 10.36
N LYS A 571 -10.96 26.07 9.16
CA LYS A 571 -10.30 25.11 8.24
C LYS A 571 -9.01 24.54 8.80
N GLU A 572 -8.28 25.31 9.57
CA GLU A 572 -7.03 24.93 10.27
C GLU A 572 -7.24 23.90 11.38
N GLU A 573 -8.47 23.64 11.81
CA GLU A 573 -8.81 22.65 12.84
C GLU A 573 -9.17 21.26 12.25
N PHE A 574 -8.96 21.06 10.96
CA PHE A 574 -9.05 19.74 10.33
C PHE A 574 -7.66 19.13 10.14
N PRO A 575 -7.48 17.81 10.35
CA PRO A 575 -8.48 16.80 10.80
C PRO A 575 -8.89 17.01 12.26
N LEU A 576 -10.17 16.82 12.58
CA LEU A 576 -10.70 17.14 13.91
C LEU A 576 -10.00 16.40 15.07
N LEU A 577 -9.55 15.17 14.88
CA LEU A 577 -8.84 14.40 15.91
C LEU A 577 -7.50 15.01 16.35
N LEU A 578 -6.90 15.90 15.56
CA LEU A 578 -5.67 16.60 15.95
C LEU A 578 -5.94 17.86 16.79
N HIS A 579 -7.18 18.33 16.83
CA HIS A 579 -7.55 19.59 17.47
C HIS A 579 -8.58 19.42 18.59
N TYR A 580 -9.35 18.33 18.57
CA TYR A 580 -10.41 18.07 19.55
C TYR A 580 -10.17 16.73 20.25
N HIS A 581 -10.43 16.73 21.57
CA HIS A 581 -10.33 15.49 22.35
C HIS A 581 -11.34 14.45 21.82
N PRO A 582 -10.94 13.18 21.62
CA PRO A 582 -11.82 12.15 21.06
C PRO A 582 -13.17 12.02 21.77
N LEU A 583 -13.18 12.04 23.11
CA LEU A 583 -14.42 11.98 23.89
C LEU A 583 -15.39 13.13 23.59
N HIS A 584 -14.91 14.30 23.15
CA HIS A 584 -15.76 15.39 22.72
C HIS A 584 -16.43 15.07 21.39
N LEU A 585 -15.65 14.58 20.40
CA LEU A 585 -16.14 14.18 19.07
C LEU A 585 -17.20 13.07 19.17
N TYR A 586 -17.00 12.07 20.03
CA TYR A 586 -17.92 10.93 20.21
C TYR A 586 -19.34 11.32 20.66
N ARG A 587 -19.54 12.56 21.09
CA ARG A 587 -20.84 13.10 21.52
C ARG A 587 -21.61 13.75 20.39
N TYR A 588 -21.09 13.76 19.15
CA TYR A 588 -21.71 14.43 18.02
C TYR A 588 -21.95 13.46 16.85
N GLN A 589 -22.87 13.86 15.99
CA GLN A 589 -23.03 13.27 14.66
C GLN A 589 -22.02 13.95 13.73
N VAL A 590 -20.89 13.34 13.56
CA VAL A 590 -19.83 13.74 12.64
C VAL A 590 -19.03 12.48 12.26
N CYS A 591 -18.68 12.33 11.00
CA CYS A 591 -17.93 11.20 10.50
C CYS A 591 -16.60 11.66 9.91
N LYS A 592 -15.53 10.95 10.25
CA LYS A 592 -14.21 11.13 9.64
C LYS A 592 -14.20 10.64 8.17
N GLN A 593 -14.88 9.52 7.92
CA GLN A 593 -14.88 8.80 6.65
C GLN A 593 -16.16 7.98 6.49
N ALA A 594 -16.29 7.33 5.31
CA ALA A 594 -17.42 6.45 5.03
C ALA A 594 -17.49 5.25 6.00
N ASP A 595 -18.65 5.06 6.61
CA ASP A 595 -19.01 3.93 7.49
C ASP A 595 -20.26 3.25 6.93
N THR A 596 -21.47 3.67 7.32
CA THR A 596 -22.73 3.16 6.75
C THR A 596 -22.76 3.26 5.22
N VAL A 597 -22.22 4.33 4.63
CA VAL A 597 -22.15 4.52 3.18
C VAL A 597 -21.28 3.45 2.51
N LEU A 598 -20.22 2.96 3.17
CA LEU A 598 -19.38 1.88 2.65
C LEU A 598 -20.17 0.57 2.50
N SER A 599 -21.13 0.29 3.39
CA SER A 599 -21.99 -0.88 3.28
C SER A 599 -22.79 -0.90 1.98
N TYR A 600 -23.19 0.26 1.46
CA TYR A 600 -23.96 0.36 0.23
C TYR A 600 -23.14 0.08 -1.03
N PHE A 601 -21.82 0.16 -0.91
CA PHE A 601 -20.91 -0.34 -1.95
C PHE A 601 -20.78 -1.87 -1.91
N LEU A 602 -20.56 -2.44 -0.72
CA LEU A 602 -20.18 -3.85 -0.56
C LEU A 602 -21.40 -4.79 -0.49
N PHE A 603 -22.49 -4.31 0.10
CA PHE A 603 -23.69 -5.08 0.44
C PHE A 603 -24.97 -4.39 -0.07
N GLU A 604 -24.96 -3.95 -1.34
CA GLU A 604 -26.05 -3.16 -1.94
C GLU A 604 -27.40 -3.88 -1.96
N ASP A 605 -27.42 -5.21 -1.85
CA ASP A 605 -28.64 -6.03 -1.77
C ASP A 605 -29.37 -5.96 -0.41
N LYS A 606 -28.74 -5.41 0.60
CA LYS A 606 -29.31 -5.32 1.96
C LYS A 606 -30.33 -4.20 2.12
N GLN A 607 -30.31 -3.21 1.23
CA GLN A 607 -31.21 -2.05 1.32
C GLN A 607 -31.78 -1.65 -0.04
N SER A 608 -32.93 -0.96 -0.01
CA SER A 608 -33.51 -0.35 -1.20
C SER A 608 -32.67 0.86 -1.66
N LYS A 609 -32.67 1.14 -2.96
CA LYS A 609 -32.00 2.34 -3.51
C LYS A 609 -32.52 3.66 -2.86
N GLU A 610 -33.78 3.69 -2.43
CA GLU A 610 -34.36 4.85 -1.77
C GLU A 610 -33.71 5.09 -0.39
N VAL A 611 -33.60 4.04 0.44
CA VAL A 611 -32.94 4.11 1.75
C VAL A 611 -31.46 4.48 1.59
N MET A 612 -30.77 3.82 0.65
CA MET A 612 -29.35 4.14 0.37
C MET A 612 -29.18 5.60 -0.03
N LYS A 613 -30.07 6.17 -0.86
CA LYS A 613 -29.99 7.55 -1.31
C LYS A 613 -30.23 8.54 -0.16
N LYS A 614 -31.27 8.32 0.66
CA LYS A 614 -31.55 9.17 1.83
C LYS A 614 -30.40 9.13 2.83
N SER A 615 -29.86 7.94 3.11
CA SER A 615 -28.69 7.78 3.99
C SER A 615 -27.46 8.48 3.42
N TYR A 616 -27.16 8.29 2.13
CA TYR A 616 -26.06 8.98 1.46
C TYR A 616 -26.15 10.50 1.62
N GLU A 617 -27.31 11.09 1.30
CA GLU A 617 -27.56 12.54 1.40
C GLU A 617 -27.49 13.05 2.85
N TYR A 618 -27.77 12.17 3.82
CA TYR A 618 -27.62 12.47 5.24
C TYR A 618 -26.15 12.50 5.66
N TYR A 619 -25.40 11.40 5.41
CA TYR A 619 -24.01 11.25 5.82
C TYR A 619 -23.06 12.19 5.08
N GLU A 620 -23.34 12.52 3.82
CA GLU A 620 -22.57 13.51 3.05
C GLU A 620 -22.44 14.86 3.75
N LYS A 621 -23.46 15.28 4.48
CA LYS A 621 -23.49 16.58 5.16
C LYS A 621 -22.68 16.64 6.44
N ILE A 622 -22.36 15.48 7.01
CA ILE A 622 -21.70 15.35 8.31
C ILE A 622 -20.38 14.59 8.24
N THR A 623 -19.92 14.25 7.04
CA THR A 623 -18.61 13.59 6.81
C THR A 623 -17.58 14.66 6.44
N THR A 624 -16.46 14.68 7.17
CA THR A 624 -15.36 15.64 6.96
C THR A 624 -14.45 15.25 5.84
N HIS A 625 -14.39 13.95 5.48
CA HIS A 625 -13.41 13.36 4.56
C HIS A 625 -11.96 13.55 5.01
N ASP A 626 -11.72 13.55 6.32
CA ASP A 626 -10.38 13.66 6.93
C ASP A 626 -9.49 12.40 6.72
N SER A 627 -9.93 11.50 5.88
CA SER A 627 -9.24 10.27 5.51
C SER A 627 -9.18 10.09 4.00
N SER A 628 -8.04 9.67 3.50
CA SER A 628 -7.86 9.30 2.08
C SER A 628 -8.72 8.11 1.62
N LEU A 629 -9.37 7.39 2.56
CA LEU A 629 -10.26 6.25 2.29
C LEU A 629 -11.70 6.67 1.97
N SER A 630 -12.06 7.94 2.19
CA SER A 630 -13.46 8.37 2.22
C SER A 630 -14.03 8.71 0.84
N THR A 631 -13.37 9.61 0.12
CA THR A 631 -13.90 10.21 -1.13
C THR A 631 -14.13 9.19 -2.25
N CYS A 632 -13.27 8.18 -2.37
CA CYS A 632 -13.46 7.11 -3.35
C CYS A 632 -14.75 6.30 -3.11
N VAL A 633 -15.10 6.02 -1.86
CA VAL A 633 -16.35 5.32 -1.49
C VAL A 633 -17.57 6.17 -1.82
N PHE A 634 -17.54 7.45 -1.46
CA PHE A 634 -18.62 8.39 -1.82
C PHE A 634 -18.78 8.52 -3.33
N SER A 635 -17.69 8.51 -4.10
CA SER A 635 -17.72 8.47 -5.58
C SER A 635 -18.43 7.23 -6.10
N ILE A 636 -18.07 6.03 -5.60
CA ILE A 636 -18.66 4.75 -6.03
C ILE A 636 -20.17 4.70 -5.73
N VAL A 637 -20.55 5.06 -4.50
CA VAL A 637 -21.96 5.00 -4.10
C VAL A 637 -22.80 6.07 -4.82
N ALA A 638 -22.27 7.28 -5.01
CA ALA A 638 -22.91 8.31 -5.84
C ALA A 638 -23.14 7.82 -7.27
N SER A 639 -22.18 7.13 -7.87
CA SER A 639 -22.33 6.50 -9.19
C SER A 639 -23.52 5.55 -9.23
N ARG A 640 -23.60 4.63 -8.25
CA ARG A 640 -24.66 3.61 -8.16
C ARG A 640 -26.06 4.20 -7.92
N LEU A 641 -26.12 5.37 -7.28
CA LEU A 641 -27.34 6.14 -7.04
C LEU A 641 -27.72 7.05 -8.20
N GLY A 642 -26.93 7.10 -9.28
CA GLY A 642 -27.15 7.98 -10.44
C GLY A 642 -26.80 9.45 -10.18
N MET A 643 -26.05 9.74 -9.12
CA MET A 643 -25.60 11.10 -8.76
C MET A 643 -24.25 11.38 -9.45
N HIS A 644 -24.21 11.26 -10.79
CA HIS A 644 -23.00 11.21 -11.59
C HIS A 644 -22.07 12.42 -11.41
N LYS A 645 -22.64 13.63 -11.25
CA LYS A 645 -21.83 14.84 -11.03
C LYS A 645 -21.01 14.73 -9.74
N LYS A 646 -21.67 14.35 -8.63
CA LYS A 646 -20.99 14.13 -7.34
C LYS A 646 -19.92 13.02 -7.39
N ALA A 647 -20.24 11.95 -8.13
CA ALA A 647 -19.29 10.85 -8.32
C ALA A 647 -17.98 11.34 -8.95
N VAL A 648 -18.06 12.19 -9.99
CA VAL A 648 -16.90 12.76 -10.67
C VAL A 648 -16.17 13.77 -9.79
N GLU A 649 -16.89 14.60 -9.03
CA GLU A 649 -16.30 15.55 -8.07
C GLU A 649 -15.43 14.83 -7.03
N TYR A 650 -15.99 13.84 -6.30
CA TYR A 650 -15.26 13.06 -5.31
C TYR A 650 -14.07 12.27 -5.90
N PHE A 651 -14.20 11.76 -7.12
CA PHE A 651 -13.10 11.11 -7.81
C PHE A 651 -11.97 12.09 -8.11
N GLY A 652 -12.30 13.31 -8.58
CA GLY A 652 -11.33 14.37 -8.87
C GLY A 652 -10.49 14.76 -7.66
N ASP A 653 -11.09 14.81 -6.48
CA ASP A 653 -10.42 15.12 -5.22
C ASP A 653 -9.41 14.03 -4.79
N SER A 654 -9.64 12.78 -5.22
CA SER A 654 -8.81 11.62 -4.82
C SER A 654 -7.64 11.36 -5.77
N ILE A 655 -7.87 11.44 -7.07
CA ILE A 655 -6.98 10.83 -8.07
C ILE A 655 -5.57 11.42 -8.13
N LYS A 656 -5.41 12.70 -7.83
CA LYS A 656 -4.13 13.42 -7.83
C LYS A 656 -3.60 13.70 -6.41
N LEU A 657 -4.14 13.06 -5.38
CA LEU A 657 -3.84 13.35 -3.97
C LEU A 657 -2.34 13.43 -3.69
N ASP A 658 -1.59 12.39 -4.06
CA ASP A 658 -0.15 12.32 -3.83
C ASP A 658 0.64 13.22 -4.79
N LEU A 659 0.28 13.26 -6.07
CA LEU A 659 0.97 14.09 -7.08
C LEU A 659 0.88 15.59 -6.76
N LEU A 660 -0.24 16.04 -6.17
CA LEU A 660 -0.44 17.43 -5.74
C LEU A 660 -0.15 17.66 -4.26
N ASN A 661 0.21 16.59 -3.51
CA ASN A 661 0.43 16.65 -2.08
C ASN A 661 -0.72 17.33 -1.30
N THR A 662 -1.96 17.01 -1.68
CA THR A 662 -3.16 17.72 -1.22
C THR A 662 -3.30 17.72 0.32
N HIS A 663 -2.88 16.64 0.99
CA HIS A 663 -2.92 16.50 2.44
C HIS A 663 -1.60 16.88 3.14
N ASN A 664 -0.61 17.41 2.42
CA ASN A 664 0.72 17.77 2.93
C ASN A 664 1.47 16.65 3.69
N ASN A 665 1.14 15.38 3.42
CA ASN A 665 1.72 14.21 4.09
C ASN A 665 2.22 13.11 3.14
N THR A 666 2.32 13.37 1.83
CA THR A 666 2.96 12.47 0.86
C THR A 666 4.46 12.31 1.16
N LYS A 667 5.07 13.28 1.84
CA LYS A 667 6.44 13.17 2.37
C LYS A 667 6.68 11.92 3.22
N ASP A 668 5.65 11.43 3.93
CA ASP A 668 5.70 10.26 4.81
C ASP A 668 5.47 8.93 4.05
N GLY A 669 5.35 9.00 2.72
CA GLY A 669 5.03 7.95 1.77
C GLY A 669 3.67 8.16 1.07
N VAL A 670 3.49 7.51 -0.08
CA VAL A 670 2.26 7.59 -0.88
C VAL A 670 1.07 6.88 -0.21
N HIS A 671 -0.16 7.20 -0.63
CA HIS A 671 -1.38 6.64 -0.03
C HIS A 671 -1.92 5.46 -0.85
N THR A 672 -1.44 4.24 -0.58
CA THR A 672 -1.79 3.03 -1.35
C THR A 672 -3.29 2.76 -1.40
N ALA A 673 -4.01 2.93 -0.30
CA ALA A 673 -5.45 2.73 -0.24
C ALA A 673 -6.23 3.74 -1.11
N ASN A 674 -5.82 5.01 -1.11
CA ASN A 674 -6.41 6.02 -2.01
C ASN A 674 -6.19 5.65 -3.48
N MET A 675 -4.99 5.17 -3.82
CA MET A 675 -4.66 4.74 -5.20
C MET A 675 -5.55 3.59 -5.67
N GLY A 676 -5.73 2.57 -4.82
CA GLY A 676 -6.65 1.47 -5.09
C GLY A 676 -8.12 1.94 -5.13
N GLY A 677 -8.50 2.84 -4.24
CA GLY A 677 -9.81 3.47 -4.22
C GLY A 677 -10.14 4.24 -5.50
N CYS A 678 -9.16 4.92 -6.09
CA CYS A 678 -9.31 5.60 -7.38
C CYS A 678 -9.56 4.62 -8.52
N TYR A 679 -8.85 3.49 -8.56
CA TYR A 679 -9.12 2.42 -9.51
C TYR A 679 -10.55 1.90 -9.35
N MET A 680 -10.99 1.61 -8.13
CA MET A 680 -12.35 1.16 -7.84
C MET A 680 -13.41 2.20 -8.22
N ALA A 681 -13.15 3.50 -8.02
CA ALA A 681 -14.09 4.55 -8.42
C ALA A 681 -14.39 4.53 -9.92
N ILE A 682 -13.39 4.21 -10.77
CA ILE A 682 -13.60 4.02 -12.21
C ILE A 682 -14.31 2.68 -12.49
N VAL A 683 -13.77 1.58 -11.96
CA VAL A 683 -14.22 0.22 -12.34
C VAL A 683 -15.55 -0.15 -11.65
N ASN A 684 -15.64 0.01 -10.33
CA ASN A 684 -16.85 -0.32 -9.57
C ASN A 684 -17.85 0.83 -9.50
N GLY A 685 -17.38 2.09 -9.65
CA GLY A 685 -18.22 3.28 -9.70
C GLY A 685 -18.70 3.58 -11.12
N PHE A 686 -17.87 4.17 -11.97
CA PHE A 686 -18.26 4.68 -13.28
C PHE A 686 -18.68 3.57 -14.27
N ALA A 687 -17.94 2.45 -14.29
CA ALA A 687 -18.32 1.29 -15.09
C ALA A 687 -19.35 0.38 -14.39
N GLY A 688 -19.58 0.59 -13.09
CA GLY A 688 -20.54 -0.16 -12.31
C GLY A 688 -20.29 -1.67 -12.29
N LEU A 689 -19.00 -2.09 -12.37
CA LEU A 689 -18.63 -3.51 -12.34
C LEU A 689 -19.06 -4.14 -11.01
N ARG A 690 -19.71 -5.30 -11.10
CA ARG A 690 -20.07 -6.16 -9.97
C ARG A 690 -19.68 -7.59 -10.28
N ILE A 691 -19.01 -8.23 -9.33
CA ILE A 691 -18.68 -9.66 -9.39
C ILE A 691 -19.17 -10.29 -8.08
N ASN A 692 -20.00 -11.31 -8.20
CA ASN A 692 -20.55 -12.07 -7.09
C ASN A 692 -20.76 -13.54 -7.49
N LYS A 693 -21.41 -14.33 -6.64
CA LYS A 693 -21.72 -15.74 -6.93
C LYS A 693 -22.56 -15.94 -8.19
N GLU A 694 -23.34 -14.94 -8.60
CA GLU A 694 -24.22 -14.99 -9.77
C GLU A 694 -23.48 -14.68 -11.09
N GLY A 695 -22.25 -14.17 -11.01
CA GLY A 695 -21.44 -13.84 -12.16
C GLY A 695 -20.95 -12.40 -12.20
N ILE A 696 -20.79 -11.88 -13.41
CA ILE A 696 -20.25 -10.55 -13.68
C ILE A 696 -21.29 -9.65 -14.37
N SER A 697 -21.38 -8.40 -13.94
CA SER A 697 -22.25 -7.40 -14.57
C SER A 697 -21.62 -6.01 -14.54
N VAL A 698 -22.07 -5.12 -15.43
CA VAL A 698 -21.71 -3.70 -15.49
C VAL A 698 -22.95 -2.81 -15.61
N ASP A 699 -22.87 -1.60 -15.07
CA ASP A 699 -23.92 -0.57 -15.16
C ASP A 699 -23.24 0.80 -15.38
N PRO A 700 -22.72 1.04 -16.62
CA PRO A 700 -21.81 2.15 -16.88
C PRO A 700 -22.50 3.48 -17.11
N PHE A 701 -21.84 4.56 -16.69
CA PHE A 701 -22.09 5.92 -17.19
C PHE A 701 -20.85 6.57 -17.76
N MET A 702 -21.01 7.63 -18.52
CA MET A 702 -19.93 8.41 -19.12
C MET A 702 -19.73 9.71 -18.33
N PRO A 703 -18.58 9.90 -17.66
CA PRO A 703 -18.23 11.19 -17.06
C PRO A 703 -18.26 12.34 -18.08
N GLU A 704 -18.70 13.51 -17.62
CA GLU A 704 -18.68 14.71 -18.45
C GLU A 704 -17.24 15.06 -18.85
N GLY A 705 -17.02 15.43 -20.10
CA GLY A 705 -15.72 15.74 -20.67
C GLY A 705 -14.97 14.53 -21.23
N TRP A 706 -15.30 13.31 -20.81
CA TRP A 706 -14.67 12.11 -21.38
C TRP A 706 -15.35 11.70 -22.68
N LYS A 707 -14.54 11.18 -23.62
CA LYS A 707 -15.05 10.63 -24.88
C LYS A 707 -15.27 9.12 -24.80
N LYS A 708 -14.34 8.46 -24.13
CA LYS A 708 -14.29 7.02 -23.95
C LYS A 708 -13.38 6.70 -22.76
N TYR A 709 -13.67 5.62 -22.05
CA TYR A 709 -12.68 5.02 -21.16
C TYR A 709 -12.71 3.49 -21.32
N SER A 710 -11.58 2.84 -21.05
CA SER A 710 -11.46 1.41 -21.11
C SER A 710 -10.58 0.87 -19.98
N PHE A 711 -10.83 -0.37 -19.57
CA PHE A 711 -10.04 -1.07 -18.57
C PHE A 711 -10.03 -2.57 -18.85
N LYS A 712 -8.97 -3.23 -18.38
CA LYS A 712 -8.84 -4.68 -18.47
C LYS A 712 -9.02 -5.33 -17.11
N ILE A 713 -9.62 -6.53 -17.11
CA ILE A 713 -9.73 -7.38 -15.92
C ILE A 713 -9.49 -8.84 -16.28
N LYS A 714 -9.01 -9.61 -15.30
CA LYS A 714 -9.01 -11.07 -15.34
C LYS A 714 -10.24 -11.61 -14.63
N TYR A 715 -10.96 -12.51 -15.28
CA TYR A 715 -12.13 -13.17 -14.71
C TYR A 715 -12.14 -14.62 -15.11
N ARG A 716 -12.06 -15.55 -14.15
CA ARG A 716 -12.09 -17.02 -14.32
C ARG A 716 -11.17 -17.51 -15.43
N GLY A 717 -9.93 -17.00 -15.48
CA GLY A 717 -8.91 -17.38 -16.46
C GLY A 717 -8.97 -16.60 -17.78
N SER A 718 -9.99 -15.81 -18.02
CA SER A 718 -10.12 -14.97 -19.20
C SER A 718 -9.59 -13.55 -18.94
N LEU A 719 -9.00 -12.93 -19.96
CA LEU A 719 -8.65 -11.50 -19.97
C LEU A 719 -9.70 -10.75 -20.78
N LEU A 720 -10.39 -9.85 -20.12
CA LEU A 720 -11.50 -9.07 -20.69
C LEU A 720 -11.12 -7.59 -20.77
N LYS A 721 -11.44 -6.92 -21.89
CA LYS A 721 -11.35 -5.47 -22.02
C LYS A 721 -12.76 -4.89 -22.11
N PHE A 722 -13.09 -4.01 -21.19
CA PHE A 722 -14.31 -3.21 -21.23
C PHE A 722 -14.01 -1.86 -21.84
N THR A 723 -14.79 -1.46 -22.83
CA THR A 723 -14.75 -0.13 -23.44
C THR A 723 -16.10 0.53 -23.28
N VAL A 724 -16.11 1.64 -22.53
CA VAL A 724 -17.32 2.43 -22.26
C VAL A 724 -17.33 3.68 -23.12
N THR A 725 -18.45 3.93 -23.75
CA THR A 725 -18.75 5.15 -24.55
C THR A 725 -20.11 5.70 -24.13
N LYS A 726 -20.52 6.85 -24.66
CA LYS A 726 -21.89 7.38 -24.46
C LYS A 726 -22.99 6.40 -24.86
N SER A 727 -22.67 5.43 -25.69
CA SER A 727 -23.62 4.42 -26.12
C SER A 727 -23.73 3.20 -25.20
N GLY A 728 -22.87 3.06 -24.18
CA GLY A 728 -22.80 1.95 -23.22
C GLY A 728 -21.48 1.20 -23.30
N ALA A 729 -21.39 0.04 -22.63
CA ALA A 729 -20.20 -0.80 -22.55
C ALA A 729 -20.17 -1.88 -23.63
N ILE A 730 -18.97 -2.12 -24.16
CA ILE A 730 -18.60 -3.28 -25.01
C ILE A 730 -17.57 -4.09 -24.23
N CYS A 731 -17.70 -5.41 -24.23
CA CYS A 731 -16.71 -6.32 -23.65
C CYS A 731 -16.00 -7.09 -24.78
N GLU A 732 -14.67 -7.03 -24.80
CA GLU A 732 -13.80 -7.76 -25.71
C GLU A 732 -13.07 -8.86 -24.94
N VAL A 733 -13.11 -10.09 -25.43
CA VAL A 733 -12.36 -11.23 -24.88
C VAL A 733 -11.00 -11.27 -25.55
N LEU A 734 -9.96 -10.82 -24.86
CA LEU A 734 -8.59 -10.80 -25.37
C LEU A 734 -7.90 -12.16 -25.23
N LYS A 735 -8.28 -12.94 -24.19
CA LYS A 735 -7.75 -14.28 -23.93
C LYS A 735 -8.77 -15.10 -23.13
N GLY A 736 -8.84 -16.40 -23.38
CA GLY A 736 -9.69 -17.34 -22.65
C GLY A 736 -11.08 -17.49 -23.24
N GLU A 737 -12.04 -17.92 -22.43
CA GLU A 737 -13.43 -18.15 -22.82
C GLU A 737 -14.29 -16.92 -22.54
N ALA A 738 -15.30 -16.69 -23.38
CA ALA A 738 -16.26 -15.61 -23.20
C ALA A 738 -17.22 -15.93 -22.03
N PRO A 739 -17.18 -15.16 -20.92
CA PRO A 739 -18.15 -15.31 -19.86
C PRO A 739 -19.51 -14.68 -20.25
N ASP A 740 -20.57 -15.06 -19.56
CA ASP A 740 -21.83 -14.31 -19.62
C ASP A 740 -21.67 -13.02 -18.79
N VAL A 741 -21.75 -11.87 -19.46
CA VAL A 741 -21.61 -10.54 -18.84
C VAL A 741 -22.92 -9.78 -19.01
N LYS A 742 -23.56 -9.44 -17.88
CA LYS A 742 -24.80 -8.64 -17.89
C LYS A 742 -24.49 -7.14 -18.03
N GLY A 743 -25.37 -6.39 -18.68
CA GLY A 743 -25.28 -4.91 -18.76
C GLY A 743 -24.38 -4.38 -19.89
N ILE A 744 -23.80 -5.24 -20.74
CA ILE A 744 -23.06 -4.84 -21.95
C ILE A 744 -24.00 -4.77 -23.17
N LYS A 745 -23.60 -3.97 -24.15
CA LYS A 745 -24.29 -3.93 -25.48
C LYS A 745 -23.84 -5.03 -26.40
N GLU A 746 -22.57 -5.37 -26.33
CA GLU A 746 -21.94 -6.29 -27.28
C GLU A 746 -20.78 -7.02 -26.60
N MET A 747 -20.67 -8.33 -26.92
CA MET A 747 -19.50 -9.14 -26.63
C MET A 747 -18.72 -9.37 -27.93
N ARG A 748 -17.42 -9.12 -27.92
CA ARG A 748 -16.52 -9.35 -29.06
C ARG A 748 -15.43 -10.34 -28.68
N ASN A 749 -15.12 -11.24 -29.58
CA ASN A 749 -13.94 -12.11 -29.44
C ASN A 749 -12.84 -11.60 -30.38
N GLU A 750 -11.64 -11.37 -29.86
CA GLU A 750 -10.47 -11.24 -30.73
C GLU A 750 -10.29 -12.57 -31.49
N LYS A 751 -10.23 -12.48 -32.81
CA LYS A 751 -10.05 -13.63 -33.69
C LYS A 751 -8.58 -14.10 -33.69
#